data_9954687cd8e10f6dc15333ba96c2476d
#
_entry.id   9954687cd8e10f6dc15333ba96c2476d
#
_cell.length_a   1.000
_cell.length_b   1.000
_cell.length_c   1.000
_cell.angle_alpha   90.00
_cell.angle_beta   90.00
_cell.angle_gamma   90.00
#
_symmetry.space_group_name_H-M   'P 1'
#
loop_
_entity.id
_entity.type
_entity.pdbx_description
1 polymer ?
#
loop_
_entity_poly.entity_id
_entity_poly.type
_entity_poly.pdbx_seq_one_letter_code
_entity_poly.pdbx_strand_id
1 'polypeptide(L)'
;MKKILKISCLLFAFSATLVSCKKFDEINQNPLAANSDQVQVEYFINSSIIGSQMDPHIAERIYVLYWEVAGHTSFNGTGLSGGSYNDGWSSDYYGSGYMSGWLNAANSAIQIANEKIAAGKDAAYTNNLLQVARIWRAYLMSELSDLFGPIPINGFQGINPDFASVKDVYYFMLAELKDASSKLDVAVVNPDAVKRHDPAYQYDYTKWKRYANSMRLRLAMRLSEIDASKAKIEFEDAASGLLITAADQNFEVSERGGWDALTGVMSREWNSHYLTATLNTLYTGLGGIKTEDQVPDSLLPAIKPADYAGLKLDQHFPNSTNFPMAGYWLDGLPYTIDPRAYKAYIIPGDFANSNFNAYPSWDNTARTTSRDLLDASGAVQKTINATFHWNAFPGGDWGVKGSRNQIRLFNGTIPRLAHQFRASAAKRIFFASWETYFLLAEAAVKGWTVPMSGQAAYEEGVKSSFTYWGVSSFATSYLASTDYNRAGTSVSWAHTTEPAATHAMNYVDGYTNTPGVANINYPKNDLYRNGAYRNDLLTKIITQKFIAQVPWQPLEAWNDQRRLGLPFFENVVIENPMPNLPALNAGNVMTSQVQFFPQRVRYPSGLRNSNAAGYDQAVQLLGGPDEVLTPLWWAKH
;
A
#
# COMPACT_ATOMS: atom_id res chain seq x y z
N MET A 1 16.74 57.58 -59.67
CA MET A 1 17.85 56.85 -59.00
C MET A 1 17.71 56.76 -57.46
N LYS A 2 17.36 57.80 -56.68
CA LYS A 2 17.26 57.69 -55.19
C LYS A 2 16.15 56.80 -54.65
N LYS A 3 15.06 56.51 -55.40
CA LYS A 3 13.99 55.60 -54.98
C LYS A 3 14.34 54.12 -55.24
N ILE A 4 15.06 53.84 -56.29
CA ILE A 4 15.50 52.42 -56.62
C ILE A 4 16.58 51.96 -55.67
N LEU A 5 17.47 52.85 -55.24
CA LEU A 5 18.51 52.54 -54.26
C LEU A 5 17.95 52.22 -52.89
N LYS A 6 16.84 52.86 -52.46
CA LYS A 6 16.16 52.56 -51.18
C LYS A 6 15.44 51.22 -51.20
N ILE A 7 14.85 50.81 -52.30
CA ILE A 7 14.18 49.51 -52.45
C ILE A 7 15.19 48.37 -52.50
N SER A 8 16.34 48.58 -53.16
CA SER A 8 17.42 47.59 -53.17
C SER A 8 18.08 47.37 -51.80
N CYS A 9 18.25 48.44 -51.01
CA CYS A 9 18.73 48.31 -49.62
C CYS A 9 17.72 47.64 -48.68
N LEU A 10 16.41 47.85 -48.89
CA LEU A 10 15.37 47.17 -48.09
C LEU A 10 15.28 45.69 -48.43
N LEU A 11 15.39 45.30 -49.71
CA LEU A 11 15.40 43.90 -50.12
C LEU A 11 16.67 43.16 -49.69
N PHE A 12 17.82 43.81 -49.61
CA PHE A 12 19.05 43.22 -49.11
C PHE A 12 19.03 43.07 -47.57
N ALA A 13 18.40 44.00 -46.84
CA ALA A 13 18.20 43.87 -45.40
C ALA A 13 17.20 42.74 -45.03
N PHE A 14 16.18 42.50 -45.89
CA PHE A 14 15.20 41.44 -45.66
C PHE A 14 15.76 40.03 -46.02
N SER A 15 16.67 39.92 -46.98
CA SER A 15 17.35 38.67 -47.29
C SER A 15 18.47 38.30 -46.28
N ALA A 16 19.05 39.29 -45.60
CA ALA A 16 20.03 39.06 -44.53
C ALA A 16 19.40 38.51 -43.24
N THR A 17 18.10 38.82 -43.01
CA THR A 17 17.36 38.28 -41.83
C THR A 17 16.90 36.80 -41.97
N LEU A 18 16.84 36.28 -43.22
CA LEU A 18 16.48 34.89 -43.47
C LEU A 18 17.65 33.92 -43.34
N VAL A 19 18.89 34.41 -43.30
CA VAL A 19 20.09 33.56 -43.11
C VAL A 19 20.50 33.48 -41.63
N SER A 20 19.94 34.33 -40.78
CA SER A 20 20.25 34.40 -39.34
C SER A 20 19.62 33.26 -38.51
N CYS A 21 18.58 32.58 -39.05
CA CYS A 21 17.88 31.55 -38.27
C CYS A 21 18.60 30.15 -38.27
N LYS A 22 19.56 29.92 -39.16
CA LYS A 22 20.28 28.62 -39.19
C LYS A 22 21.36 28.46 -38.12
N LYS A 23 21.77 29.55 -37.45
CA LYS A 23 22.74 29.50 -36.35
C LYS A 23 22.11 29.56 -34.97
N PHE A 24 20.79 29.75 -34.89
CA PHE A 24 20.13 29.88 -33.59
C PHE A 24 20.15 28.57 -32.82
N ASP A 25 20.02 27.44 -33.51
CA ASP A 25 20.10 26.12 -32.91
C ASP A 25 21.52 25.72 -32.46
N GLU A 26 22.57 26.24 -33.16
CA GLU A 26 23.97 26.03 -32.77
C GLU A 26 24.39 26.94 -31.61
N ILE A 27 23.83 28.15 -31.50
CA ILE A 27 24.20 29.14 -30.47
C ILE A 27 23.43 28.84 -29.15
N ASN A 28 22.25 28.25 -29.24
CA ASN A 28 21.44 27.87 -28.07
C ASN A 28 21.75 26.46 -27.53
N GLN A 29 22.66 25.71 -28.11
CA GLN A 29 23.18 24.53 -27.43
C GLN A 29 24.04 25.00 -26.25
N ASN A 30 23.53 24.78 -25.02
CA ASN A 30 24.32 25.01 -23.83
C ASN A 30 25.56 24.09 -23.91
N PRO A 31 26.80 24.64 -24.09
CA PRO A 31 27.99 23.81 -24.25
C PRO A 31 28.34 23.03 -22.97
N LEU A 32 27.63 23.32 -21.86
CA LEU A 32 27.72 22.60 -20.59
C LEU A 32 26.58 21.58 -20.42
N ALA A 33 25.60 21.53 -21.32
CA ALA A 33 24.58 20.50 -21.31
C ALA A 33 25.21 19.18 -21.82
N ALA A 34 25.14 18.13 -20.99
CA ALA A 34 25.53 16.80 -21.43
C ALA A 34 24.69 16.40 -22.65
N ASN A 35 25.35 16.07 -23.77
CA ASN A 35 24.65 15.52 -24.93
C ASN A 35 24.30 14.05 -24.68
N SER A 36 23.40 13.46 -25.48
CA SER A 36 22.94 12.07 -25.34
C SER A 36 24.09 11.04 -25.37
N ASP A 37 25.24 11.39 -25.97
CA ASP A 37 26.43 10.53 -26.00
C ASP A 37 27.12 10.43 -24.62
N GLN A 38 27.05 11.49 -23.83
CA GLN A 38 27.68 11.60 -22.51
C GLN A 38 26.81 11.03 -21.40
N VAL A 39 25.50 10.90 -21.64
CA VAL A 39 24.54 10.45 -20.65
C VAL A 39 24.38 8.94 -20.68
N GLN A 40 24.35 8.32 -19.52
CA GLN A 40 24.20 6.87 -19.39
C GLN A 40 22.77 6.49 -19.01
N VAL A 41 22.21 5.50 -19.70
CA VAL A 41 20.83 5.00 -19.50
C VAL A 41 20.60 4.54 -18.05
N GLU A 42 21.58 3.82 -17.51
CA GLU A 42 21.52 3.26 -16.15
C GLU A 42 21.39 4.32 -15.05
N TYR A 43 21.89 5.55 -15.28
CA TYR A 43 21.76 6.64 -14.28
C TYR A 43 20.30 7.08 -14.13
N PHE A 44 19.55 7.13 -15.22
CA PHE A 44 18.13 7.48 -15.20
C PHE A 44 17.27 6.37 -14.60
N ILE A 45 17.59 5.11 -14.90
CA ILE A 45 16.93 3.97 -14.26
C ILE A 45 17.15 4.01 -12.75
N ASN A 46 18.39 4.18 -12.32
CA ASN A 46 18.74 4.30 -10.90
C ASN A 46 17.98 5.46 -10.24
N SER A 47 18.03 6.65 -10.85
CA SER A 47 17.34 7.85 -10.34
C SER A 47 15.83 7.60 -10.21
N SER A 48 15.22 6.93 -11.18
CA SER A 48 13.80 6.62 -11.16
C SER A 48 13.44 5.63 -10.04
N ILE A 49 14.19 4.53 -9.89
CA ILE A 49 13.93 3.53 -8.85
C ILE A 49 14.16 4.11 -7.45
N ILE A 50 15.27 4.82 -7.25
CA ILE A 50 15.57 5.43 -5.94
C ILE A 50 14.60 6.56 -5.62
N GLY A 51 14.22 7.37 -6.62
CA GLY A 51 13.24 8.46 -6.43
C GLY A 51 11.87 7.93 -6.01
N SER A 52 11.43 6.80 -6.54
CA SER A 52 10.14 6.20 -6.23
C SER A 52 10.05 5.62 -4.81
N GLN A 53 11.17 5.48 -4.09
CA GLN A 53 11.13 5.25 -2.65
C GLN A 53 10.63 6.48 -1.89
N MET A 54 10.46 7.58 -2.59
CA MET A 54 9.99 8.90 -2.14
C MET A 54 11.00 9.58 -1.20
N ASP A 55 11.11 10.88 -1.30
CA ASP A 55 11.76 11.65 -0.25
C ASP A 55 10.89 11.66 1.03
N PRO A 56 11.46 11.93 2.20
CA PRO A 56 10.74 11.81 3.47
C PRO A 56 9.50 12.70 3.56
N HIS A 57 9.49 13.81 2.83
CA HIS A 57 8.37 14.75 2.83
C HIS A 57 7.16 14.20 2.07
N ILE A 58 7.39 13.65 0.87
CA ILE A 58 6.33 13.03 0.06
C ILE A 58 5.89 11.71 0.71
N ALA A 59 6.83 10.87 1.15
CA ALA A 59 6.52 9.57 1.74
C ALA A 59 5.67 9.68 3.00
N GLU A 60 5.93 10.65 3.88
CA GLU A 60 5.09 10.85 5.07
C GLU A 60 3.64 11.15 4.71
N ARG A 61 3.44 12.00 3.70
CA ARG A 61 2.12 12.47 3.30
C ARG A 61 1.33 11.44 2.52
N ILE A 62 2.01 10.70 1.64
CA ILE A 62 1.37 9.77 0.72
C ILE A 62 1.43 8.34 1.25
N TYR A 63 2.62 7.83 1.59
CA TYR A 63 2.75 6.47 2.07
C TYR A 63 2.11 6.30 3.45
N VAL A 64 2.47 7.15 4.43
CA VAL A 64 1.98 7.01 5.82
C VAL A 64 0.56 7.54 5.98
N LEU A 65 0.28 8.76 5.50
CA LEU A 65 -0.99 9.43 5.78
C LEU A 65 -2.11 9.11 4.78
N TYR A 66 -1.77 8.59 3.58
CA TYR A 66 -2.77 8.17 2.61
C TYR A 66 -2.83 6.65 2.47
N TRP A 67 -1.74 6.00 2.05
CA TRP A 67 -1.81 4.57 1.72
C TRP A 67 -1.98 3.69 2.94
N GLU A 68 -1.18 3.86 3.99
CA GLU A 68 -1.33 3.05 5.21
C GLU A 68 -2.69 3.24 5.86
N VAL A 69 -3.20 4.47 5.85
CA VAL A 69 -4.50 4.82 6.44
C VAL A 69 -5.65 4.27 5.62
N ALA A 70 -5.66 4.50 4.29
CA ALA A 70 -6.70 3.98 3.39
C ALA A 70 -6.66 2.45 3.24
N GLY A 71 -5.47 1.86 3.32
CA GLY A 71 -5.24 0.42 3.29
C GLY A 71 -5.42 -0.26 4.64
N HIS A 72 -5.73 0.47 5.71
CA HIS A 72 -5.90 -0.06 7.08
C HIS A 72 -4.70 -0.87 7.58
N THR A 73 -3.50 -0.60 7.07
CA THR A 73 -2.27 -1.29 7.50
C THR A 73 -1.58 -0.59 8.66
N SER A 74 -1.83 0.69 8.85
CA SER A 74 -1.42 1.47 10.03
C SER A 74 -2.43 2.59 10.26
N PHE A 75 -2.54 3.04 11.49
CA PHE A 75 -3.35 4.20 11.82
C PHE A 75 -2.48 5.34 12.32
N ASN A 76 -2.63 6.51 11.69
CA ASN A 76 -1.97 7.75 12.07
C ASN A 76 -2.93 8.94 11.89
N GLY A 77 -4.06 8.89 12.57
CA GLY A 77 -5.10 9.92 12.51
C GLY A 77 -6.24 9.60 11.54
N THR A 78 -7.08 10.58 11.30
CA THR A 78 -8.33 10.40 10.53
C THR A 78 -8.17 10.63 9.03
N GLY A 79 -7.11 11.23 8.61
CA GLY A 79 -6.63 11.44 7.24
C GLY A 79 -7.56 11.07 6.09
N LEU A 80 -7.00 10.39 5.11
CA LEU A 80 -7.71 10.00 3.90
C LEU A 80 -8.86 9.01 4.16
N SER A 81 -8.76 8.15 5.18
CA SER A 81 -9.86 7.22 5.53
C SER A 81 -11.13 7.95 5.95
N GLY A 82 -11.02 9.19 6.42
CA GLY A 82 -12.14 10.09 6.69
C GLY A 82 -12.57 10.93 5.49
N GLY A 83 -12.07 10.65 4.29
CA GLY A 83 -12.34 11.46 3.09
C GLY A 83 -11.58 12.78 3.05
N SER A 84 -10.65 13.04 3.98
CA SER A 84 -9.84 14.25 3.99
C SER A 84 -8.83 14.24 2.85
N TYR A 85 -8.61 15.44 2.27
CA TYR A 85 -7.71 15.64 1.16
C TYR A 85 -6.85 16.88 1.38
N ASN A 86 -5.58 16.79 1.05
CA ASN A 86 -4.67 17.92 1.07
C ASN A 86 -4.08 18.16 -0.32
N ASP A 87 -4.43 19.28 -0.94
CA ASP A 87 -4.05 19.62 -2.30
C ASP A 87 -2.53 19.75 -2.48
N GLY A 88 -1.84 20.35 -1.49
CA GLY A 88 -0.38 20.49 -1.53
C GLY A 88 0.34 19.15 -1.53
N TRP A 89 -0.11 18.18 -0.73
CA TRP A 89 0.48 16.84 -0.69
C TRP A 89 0.31 16.09 -2.01
N SER A 90 -0.89 16.15 -2.58
CA SER A 90 -1.17 15.53 -3.88
C SER A 90 -0.41 16.22 -5.01
N SER A 91 -0.23 17.57 -4.92
CA SER A 91 0.54 18.35 -5.88
C SER A 91 2.02 17.96 -5.90
N ASP A 92 2.63 17.84 -4.70
CA ASP A 92 4.02 17.40 -4.58
C ASP A 92 4.22 15.99 -5.17
N TYR A 93 3.32 15.08 -4.84
CA TYR A 93 3.41 13.70 -5.32
C TYR A 93 3.16 13.56 -6.82
N TYR A 94 2.08 14.18 -7.33
CA TYR A 94 1.73 14.13 -8.75
C TYR A 94 2.76 14.85 -9.62
N GLY A 95 3.10 16.09 -9.26
CA GLY A 95 3.99 16.95 -10.04
C GLY A 95 5.46 16.62 -9.82
N SER A 96 5.99 16.94 -8.64
CA SER A 96 7.42 16.82 -8.35
C SER A 96 7.89 15.36 -8.26
N GLY A 97 7.06 14.47 -7.69
CA GLY A 97 7.36 13.07 -7.57
C GLY A 97 7.28 12.34 -8.92
N TYR A 98 6.06 12.19 -9.45
CA TYR A 98 5.86 11.38 -10.66
C TYR A 98 6.20 12.10 -11.94
N MET A 99 5.47 13.16 -12.27
CA MET A 99 5.47 13.70 -13.63
C MET A 99 6.82 14.31 -14.02
N SER A 100 7.43 15.11 -13.18
CA SER A 100 8.75 15.70 -13.45
C SER A 100 9.93 14.93 -12.83
N GLY A 101 9.66 14.00 -11.92
CA GLY A 101 10.66 13.19 -11.25
C GLY A 101 10.76 11.78 -11.85
N TRP A 102 10.08 10.83 -11.23
CA TRP A 102 10.34 9.40 -11.45
C TRP A 102 9.91 8.88 -12.82
N LEU A 103 8.75 9.30 -13.33
CA LEU A 103 8.31 8.96 -14.69
C LEU A 103 9.16 9.66 -15.74
N ASN A 104 9.51 10.92 -15.52
CA ASN A 104 10.41 11.64 -16.43
C ASN A 104 11.76 10.93 -16.53
N ALA A 105 12.35 10.49 -15.41
CA ALA A 105 13.59 9.73 -15.41
C ALA A 105 13.45 8.40 -16.18
N ALA A 106 12.38 7.63 -15.95
CA ALA A 106 12.14 6.38 -16.69
C ALA A 106 11.97 6.63 -18.19
N ASN A 107 11.23 7.67 -18.58
CA ASN A 107 11.06 8.05 -20.00
C ASN A 107 12.37 8.55 -20.62
N SER A 108 13.19 9.29 -19.89
CA SER A 108 14.52 9.72 -20.35
C SER A 108 15.44 8.52 -20.60
N ALA A 109 15.40 7.50 -19.72
CA ALA A 109 16.14 6.26 -19.94
C ALA A 109 15.71 5.58 -21.25
N ILE A 110 14.41 5.49 -21.50
CA ILE A 110 13.85 4.90 -22.73
C ILE A 110 14.28 5.69 -23.97
N GLN A 111 14.15 7.02 -23.93
CA GLN A 111 14.51 7.89 -25.04
C GLN A 111 15.99 7.78 -25.36
N ILE A 112 16.88 7.93 -24.37
CA ILE A 112 18.34 7.87 -24.58
C ILE A 112 18.78 6.50 -25.10
N ALA A 113 18.19 5.40 -24.58
CA ALA A 113 18.48 4.08 -25.09
C ALA A 113 18.11 3.94 -26.57
N ASN A 114 16.93 4.41 -26.97
CA ASN A 114 16.49 4.40 -28.37
C ASN A 114 17.39 5.27 -29.26
N GLU A 115 17.80 6.45 -28.81
CA GLU A 115 18.71 7.34 -29.55
C GLU A 115 20.08 6.69 -29.75
N LYS A 116 20.65 6.04 -28.72
CA LYS A 116 21.92 5.31 -28.84
C LYS A 116 21.82 4.15 -29.82
N ILE A 117 20.75 3.36 -29.77
CA ILE A 117 20.51 2.25 -30.69
C ILE A 117 20.36 2.76 -32.13
N ALA A 118 19.56 3.81 -32.35
CA ALA A 118 19.34 4.40 -33.68
C ALA A 118 20.64 5.00 -34.26
N ALA A 119 21.52 5.51 -33.43
CA ALA A 119 22.80 6.08 -33.83
C ALA A 119 23.92 5.03 -33.99
N GLY A 120 23.69 3.75 -33.69
CA GLY A 120 24.72 2.70 -33.66
C GLY A 120 25.81 2.93 -32.59
N LYS A 121 25.45 3.61 -31.49
CA LYS A 121 26.33 3.94 -30.35
C LYS A 121 25.96 3.15 -29.09
N ASP A 122 25.18 2.10 -29.26
CA ASP A 122 24.72 1.25 -28.17
C ASP A 122 25.80 0.26 -27.72
N ALA A 123 25.81 -0.03 -26.42
CA ALA A 123 26.55 -1.14 -25.85
C ALA A 123 25.71 -2.43 -25.96
N ALA A 124 26.34 -3.59 -25.85
CA ALA A 124 25.67 -4.89 -25.92
C ALA A 124 24.47 -5.03 -24.95
N TYR A 125 24.47 -4.31 -23.86
CA TYR A 125 23.42 -4.31 -22.84
C TYR A 125 22.37 -3.18 -22.99
N THR A 126 22.55 -2.24 -23.92
CA THR A 126 21.68 -1.05 -24.05
C THR A 126 20.22 -1.44 -24.30
N ASN A 127 19.98 -2.43 -25.18
CA ASN A 127 18.63 -2.92 -25.41
C ASN A 127 17.98 -3.49 -24.15
N ASN A 128 18.72 -4.23 -23.33
CA ASN A 128 18.20 -4.73 -22.06
C ASN A 128 17.88 -3.61 -21.06
N LEU A 129 18.72 -2.58 -20.98
CA LEU A 129 18.41 -1.38 -20.16
C LEU A 129 17.14 -0.69 -20.64
N LEU A 130 16.92 -0.61 -21.96
CA LEU A 130 15.67 -0.12 -22.52
C LEU A 130 14.47 -0.92 -22.01
N GLN A 131 14.55 -2.26 -22.04
CA GLN A 131 13.45 -3.09 -21.57
C GLN A 131 13.22 -2.94 -20.05
N VAL A 132 14.28 -2.87 -19.25
CA VAL A 132 14.20 -2.60 -17.81
C VAL A 132 13.49 -1.27 -17.53
N ALA A 133 13.85 -0.21 -18.25
CA ALA A 133 13.20 1.10 -18.08
C ALA A 133 11.69 1.05 -18.45
N ARG A 134 11.32 0.30 -19.48
CA ARG A 134 9.92 0.09 -19.88
C ARG A 134 9.13 -0.69 -18.82
N ILE A 135 9.71 -1.76 -18.26
CA ILE A 135 9.11 -2.55 -17.18
C ILE A 135 8.89 -1.67 -15.94
N TRP A 136 9.90 -0.90 -15.56
CA TRP A 136 9.80 -0.02 -14.40
C TRP A 136 8.80 1.11 -14.60
N ARG A 137 8.75 1.71 -15.79
CA ARG A 137 7.74 2.71 -16.14
C ARG A 137 6.31 2.18 -15.96
N ALA A 138 6.05 0.93 -16.35
CA ALA A 138 4.73 0.33 -16.19
C ALA A 138 4.34 0.23 -14.70
N TYR A 139 5.27 -0.09 -13.80
CA TYR A 139 5.02 -0.04 -12.36
C TYR A 139 4.63 1.38 -11.90
N LEU A 140 5.41 2.39 -12.27
CA LEU A 140 5.14 3.79 -11.88
C LEU A 140 3.79 4.28 -12.40
N MET A 141 3.43 3.92 -13.62
CA MET A 141 2.13 4.26 -14.21
C MET A 141 0.98 3.57 -13.46
N SER A 142 1.17 2.32 -13.01
CA SER A 142 0.15 1.62 -12.22
C SER A 142 -0.10 2.31 -10.88
N GLU A 143 0.95 2.69 -10.18
CA GLU A 143 0.87 3.41 -8.91
C GLU A 143 0.15 4.76 -9.08
N LEU A 144 0.53 5.54 -10.10
CA LEU A 144 -0.08 6.83 -10.37
C LEU A 144 -1.55 6.72 -10.77
N SER A 145 -1.89 5.77 -11.66
CA SER A 145 -3.26 5.55 -12.12
C SER A 145 -4.16 5.00 -11.01
N ASP A 146 -3.65 4.12 -10.15
CA ASP A 146 -4.38 3.58 -9.00
C ASP A 146 -4.70 4.64 -7.93
N LEU A 147 -3.99 5.77 -7.97
CA LEU A 147 -4.26 6.90 -7.07
C LEU A 147 -5.17 7.96 -7.69
N PHE A 148 -4.88 8.39 -8.91
CA PHE A 148 -5.58 9.53 -9.52
C PHE A 148 -6.63 9.13 -10.57
N GLY A 149 -6.49 7.96 -11.19
CA GLY A 149 -7.34 7.50 -12.29
C GLY A 149 -6.70 7.72 -13.65
N PRO A 150 -7.36 8.39 -14.62
CA PRO A 150 -6.80 8.73 -15.93
C PRO A 150 -5.47 9.46 -15.85
N ILE A 151 -4.49 9.02 -16.65
CA ILE A 151 -3.16 9.63 -16.74
C ILE A 151 -2.68 9.65 -18.19
N PRO A 152 -1.71 10.50 -18.55
CA PRO A 152 -1.07 10.43 -19.86
C PRO A 152 -0.25 9.15 -20.04
N ILE A 153 -0.39 8.48 -21.17
CA ILE A 153 0.48 7.36 -21.57
C ILE A 153 1.78 7.86 -22.20
N ASN A 154 1.68 8.91 -23.02
CA ASN A 154 2.81 9.48 -23.74
C ASN A 154 3.03 10.94 -23.34
N GLY A 155 4.22 11.45 -23.56
CA GLY A 155 4.50 12.87 -23.45
C GLY A 155 4.67 13.39 -22.02
N PHE A 156 5.35 12.67 -21.18
CA PHE A 156 5.72 13.11 -19.82
C PHE A 156 6.75 14.25 -19.82
N GLN A 157 7.26 14.63 -20.97
CA GLN A 157 8.32 15.63 -21.12
C GLN A 157 7.79 16.92 -21.79
N GLY A 158 7.47 17.92 -21.00
CA GLY A 158 7.44 19.30 -21.44
C GLY A 158 6.26 19.79 -22.29
N ILE A 159 5.37 18.92 -22.74
CA ILE A 159 4.16 19.29 -23.48
C ILE A 159 2.96 18.70 -22.73
N ASN A 160 1.87 19.46 -22.64
CA ASN A 160 0.62 18.97 -22.05
C ASN A 160 0.07 17.79 -22.87
N PRO A 161 0.31 16.52 -22.44
CA PRO A 161 -0.11 15.36 -23.19
C PRO A 161 -1.59 15.07 -22.96
N ASP A 162 -2.22 14.42 -23.92
CA ASP A 162 -3.57 13.89 -23.76
C ASP A 162 -3.62 12.82 -22.67
N PHE A 163 -4.66 12.86 -21.87
CA PHE A 163 -4.95 11.84 -20.88
C PHE A 163 -5.57 10.61 -21.53
N ALA A 164 -5.26 9.44 -21.01
CA ALA A 164 -5.86 8.18 -21.38
C ALA A 164 -6.79 7.67 -20.26
N SER A 165 -7.83 6.92 -20.61
CA SER A 165 -8.70 6.28 -19.64
C SER A 165 -7.92 5.28 -18.78
N VAL A 166 -8.39 4.98 -17.56
CA VAL A 166 -7.78 3.93 -16.72
C VAL A 166 -7.71 2.60 -17.47
N LYS A 167 -8.74 2.28 -18.26
CA LYS A 167 -8.74 1.08 -19.12
C LYS A 167 -7.57 1.08 -20.10
N ASP A 168 -7.40 2.16 -20.84
CA ASP A 168 -6.34 2.26 -21.85
C ASP A 168 -4.93 2.24 -21.23
N VAL A 169 -4.77 2.88 -20.06
CA VAL A 169 -3.53 2.84 -19.27
C VAL A 169 -3.20 1.40 -18.86
N TYR A 170 -4.17 0.64 -18.35
CA TYR A 170 -3.97 -0.75 -17.97
C TYR A 170 -3.64 -1.65 -19.17
N TYR A 171 -4.33 -1.46 -20.28
CA TYR A 171 -4.06 -2.22 -21.50
C TYR A 171 -2.66 -1.93 -22.04
N PHE A 172 -2.25 -0.66 -22.00
CA PHE A 172 -0.90 -0.27 -22.38
C PHE A 172 0.15 -0.93 -21.46
N MET A 173 -0.02 -0.84 -20.13
CA MET A 173 0.94 -1.44 -19.20
C MET A 173 1.09 -2.95 -19.37
N LEU A 174 -0.02 -3.67 -19.56
CA LEU A 174 0.00 -5.11 -19.80
C LEU A 174 0.76 -5.45 -21.09
N ALA A 175 0.52 -4.70 -22.18
CA ALA A 175 1.22 -4.87 -23.45
C ALA A 175 2.72 -4.52 -23.33
N GLU A 176 3.06 -3.43 -22.63
CA GLU A 176 4.45 -3.02 -22.39
C GLU A 176 5.24 -4.08 -21.62
N LEU A 177 4.68 -4.58 -20.52
CA LEU A 177 5.32 -5.61 -19.71
C LEU A 177 5.53 -6.90 -20.50
N LYS A 178 4.56 -7.31 -21.30
CA LYS A 178 4.65 -8.50 -22.16
C LYS A 178 5.76 -8.33 -23.20
N ASP A 179 5.73 -7.24 -23.95
CA ASP A 179 6.69 -6.97 -25.00
C ASP A 179 8.11 -6.80 -24.44
N ALA A 180 8.29 -5.97 -23.41
CA ALA A 180 9.59 -5.74 -22.79
C ALA A 180 10.18 -7.03 -22.18
N SER A 181 9.37 -7.82 -21.47
CA SER A 181 9.79 -9.12 -20.93
C SER A 181 10.26 -10.08 -22.02
N SER A 182 9.58 -10.11 -23.18
CA SER A 182 9.94 -10.97 -24.30
C SER A 182 11.28 -10.59 -24.95
N LYS A 183 11.64 -9.31 -24.91
CA LYS A 183 12.86 -8.74 -25.53
C LYS A 183 14.09 -8.73 -24.61
N LEU A 184 13.95 -9.11 -23.33
CA LEU A 184 15.08 -9.25 -22.44
C LEU A 184 15.94 -10.46 -22.84
N ASP A 185 17.20 -10.20 -23.20
CA ASP A 185 18.20 -11.23 -23.43
C ASP A 185 18.92 -11.55 -22.11
N VAL A 186 18.59 -12.69 -21.53
CA VAL A 186 19.12 -13.12 -20.23
C VAL A 186 20.58 -13.58 -20.29
N ALA A 187 21.15 -13.76 -21.49
CA ALA A 187 22.56 -14.14 -21.67
C ALA A 187 23.51 -12.92 -21.56
N VAL A 188 23.01 -11.72 -21.71
CA VAL A 188 23.79 -10.49 -21.60
C VAL A 188 24.23 -10.25 -20.17
N VAL A 189 25.50 -9.99 -19.97
CA VAL A 189 26.10 -9.64 -18.66
C VAL A 189 26.60 -8.22 -18.69
N ASN A 190 26.19 -7.42 -17.70
CA ASN A 190 26.64 -6.05 -17.56
C ASN A 190 28.01 -5.97 -16.86
N PRO A 191 28.83 -4.96 -17.18
CA PRO A 191 30.00 -4.60 -16.37
C PRO A 191 29.57 -4.21 -14.93
N ASP A 192 30.42 -4.43 -13.95
CA ASP A 192 30.14 -4.09 -12.55
C ASP A 192 29.86 -2.59 -12.34
N ALA A 193 30.48 -1.75 -13.16
CA ALA A 193 30.22 -0.32 -13.18
C ALA A 193 28.76 0.02 -13.52
N VAL A 194 28.09 -0.81 -14.30
CA VAL A 194 26.67 -0.67 -14.69
C VAL A 194 25.78 -1.34 -13.64
N LYS A 195 26.13 -2.56 -13.19
CA LYS A 195 25.34 -3.34 -12.23
C LYS A 195 24.96 -2.54 -10.97
N ARG A 196 25.89 -1.75 -10.43
CA ARG A 196 25.66 -0.94 -9.23
C ARG A 196 24.55 0.09 -9.35
N HIS A 197 24.09 0.39 -10.56
CA HIS A 197 23.01 1.35 -10.83
C HIS A 197 21.61 0.71 -10.87
N ASP A 198 21.51 -0.60 -10.64
CA ASP A 198 20.24 -1.24 -10.37
C ASP A 198 20.20 -1.68 -8.90
N PRO A 199 19.48 -0.94 -8.05
CA PRO A 199 19.46 -1.20 -6.61
C PRO A 199 18.63 -2.43 -6.23
N ALA A 200 17.84 -2.98 -7.16
CA ALA A 200 16.98 -4.13 -6.91
C ALA A 200 17.66 -5.46 -7.30
N TYR A 201 18.16 -5.57 -8.52
CA TYR A 201 18.60 -6.85 -9.09
C TYR A 201 20.01 -6.82 -9.67
N GLN A 202 20.71 -5.67 -9.63
CA GLN A 202 22.01 -5.49 -10.27
C GLN A 202 21.99 -5.89 -11.76
N TYR A 203 20.87 -5.62 -12.41
CA TYR A 203 20.57 -6.02 -13.79
C TYR A 203 20.67 -7.53 -14.06
N ASP A 204 20.27 -8.36 -13.09
CA ASP A 204 19.91 -9.76 -13.39
C ASP A 204 18.63 -9.77 -14.23
N TYR A 205 18.80 -9.97 -15.52
CA TYR A 205 17.69 -9.91 -16.48
C TYR A 205 16.70 -11.08 -16.33
N THR A 206 17.12 -12.19 -15.75
CA THR A 206 16.20 -13.27 -15.38
C THR A 206 15.25 -12.82 -14.26
N LYS A 207 15.76 -12.12 -13.25
CA LYS A 207 14.94 -11.55 -12.18
C LYS A 207 14.03 -10.44 -12.71
N TRP A 208 14.51 -9.57 -13.60
CA TRP A 208 13.68 -8.56 -14.26
C TRP A 208 12.55 -9.17 -15.10
N LYS A 209 12.81 -10.29 -15.80
CA LYS A 209 11.78 -11.03 -16.54
C LYS A 209 10.74 -11.63 -15.60
N ARG A 210 11.16 -12.19 -14.46
CA ARG A 210 10.26 -12.67 -13.40
C ARG A 210 9.40 -11.54 -12.86
N TYR A 211 10.00 -10.41 -12.58
CA TYR A 211 9.26 -9.24 -12.07
C TYR A 211 8.22 -8.74 -13.09
N ALA A 212 8.58 -8.61 -14.36
CA ALA A 212 7.65 -8.18 -15.40
C ALA A 212 6.42 -9.09 -15.52
N ASN A 213 6.62 -10.41 -15.53
CA ASN A 213 5.51 -11.36 -15.58
C ASN A 213 4.67 -11.33 -14.30
N SER A 214 5.30 -11.24 -13.13
CA SER A 214 4.59 -11.15 -11.84
C SER A 214 3.78 -9.86 -11.73
N MET A 215 4.31 -8.74 -12.22
CA MET A 215 3.56 -7.49 -12.35
C MET A 215 2.37 -7.62 -13.30
N ARG A 216 2.50 -8.39 -14.40
CA ARG A 216 1.36 -8.69 -15.28
C ARG A 216 0.27 -9.46 -14.54
N LEU A 217 0.61 -10.42 -13.67
CA LEU A 217 -0.38 -11.10 -12.83
C LEU A 217 -1.14 -10.10 -11.95
N ARG A 218 -0.43 -9.19 -11.27
CA ARG A 218 -1.04 -8.14 -10.43
C ARG A 218 -2.00 -7.27 -11.23
N LEU A 219 -1.53 -6.72 -12.35
CA LEU A 219 -2.33 -5.81 -13.18
C LEU A 219 -3.50 -6.50 -13.87
N ALA A 220 -3.33 -7.74 -14.33
CA ALA A 220 -4.41 -8.53 -14.90
C ALA A 220 -5.47 -8.85 -13.85
N MET A 221 -5.06 -9.28 -12.64
CA MET A 221 -6.00 -9.55 -11.55
C MET A 221 -6.80 -8.32 -11.14
N ARG A 222 -6.21 -7.10 -11.24
CA ARG A 222 -6.92 -5.85 -10.99
C ARG A 222 -8.15 -5.67 -11.88
N LEU A 223 -8.12 -6.24 -13.08
CA LEU A 223 -9.21 -6.16 -14.05
C LEU A 223 -10.26 -7.27 -13.87
N SER A 224 -10.07 -8.21 -12.95
CA SER A 224 -10.87 -9.44 -12.87
C SER A 224 -12.37 -9.21 -12.68
N GLU A 225 -12.77 -8.12 -12.03
CA GLU A 225 -14.18 -7.82 -11.76
C GLU A 225 -14.82 -6.93 -12.86
N ILE A 226 -14.02 -6.19 -13.61
CA ILE A 226 -14.55 -5.24 -14.62
C ILE A 226 -14.36 -5.73 -16.06
N ASP A 227 -13.28 -6.48 -16.33
CA ASP A 227 -13.00 -7.06 -17.66
C ASP A 227 -12.38 -8.46 -17.51
N ALA A 228 -13.19 -9.39 -17.04
CA ALA A 228 -12.76 -10.75 -16.73
C ALA A 228 -12.11 -11.49 -17.91
N SER A 229 -12.57 -11.22 -19.14
CA SER A 229 -12.00 -11.84 -20.35
C SER A 229 -10.58 -11.38 -20.62
N LYS A 230 -10.32 -10.07 -20.59
CA LYS A 230 -8.99 -9.50 -20.75
C LYS A 230 -8.08 -9.93 -19.61
N ALA A 231 -8.58 -9.86 -18.38
CA ALA A 231 -7.87 -10.27 -17.16
C ALA A 231 -7.40 -11.73 -17.28
N LYS A 232 -8.28 -12.65 -17.64
CA LYS A 232 -7.96 -14.07 -17.79
C LYS A 232 -6.86 -14.30 -18.83
N ILE A 233 -7.01 -13.74 -20.04
CA ILE A 233 -6.05 -13.92 -21.12
C ILE A 233 -4.65 -13.44 -20.72
N GLU A 234 -4.54 -12.25 -20.15
CA GLU A 234 -3.25 -11.69 -19.75
C GLU A 234 -2.64 -12.43 -18.57
N PHE A 235 -3.48 -12.86 -17.61
CA PHE A 235 -3.03 -13.60 -16.46
C PHE A 235 -2.48 -14.98 -16.84
N GLU A 236 -3.22 -15.76 -17.61
CA GLU A 236 -2.83 -17.10 -18.04
C GLU A 236 -1.54 -17.09 -18.89
N ASP A 237 -1.42 -16.11 -19.78
CA ASP A 237 -0.21 -15.91 -20.57
C ASP A 237 0.99 -15.58 -19.67
N ALA A 238 0.85 -14.67 -18.71
CA ALA A 238 1.91 -14.32 -17.77
C ALA A 238 2.27 -15.48 -16.83
N ALA A 239 1.27 -16.23 -16.36
CA ALA A 239 1.44 -17.36 -15.44
C ALA A 239 2.20 -18.54 -16.08
N SER A 240 2.22 -18.65 -17.41
CA SER A 240 3.01 -19.64 -18.12
C SER A 240 4.51 -19.32 -18.17
N GLY A 241 4.91 -18.10 -17.82
CA GLY A 241 6.29 -17.61 -17.85
C GLY A 241 7.03 -17.76 -16.52
N LEU A 242 8.23 -17.16 -16.48
CA LEU A 242 9.02 -17.07 -15.25
C LEU A 242 8.36 -16.10 -14.28
N LEU A 243 8.13 -16.52 -13.04
CA LEU A 243 7.51 -15.72 -11.98
C LEU A 243 8.45 -15.57 -10.78
N ILE A 244 8.18 -14.58 -9.92
CA ILE A 244 8.79 -14.46 -8.59
C ILE A 244 8.16 -15.51 -7.70
N THR A 245 8.93 -16.54 -7.32
CA THR A 245 8.45 -17.68 -6.51
C THR A 245 9.36 -17.99 -5.31
N ALA A 246 10.46 -17.26 -5.16
CA ALA A 246 11.40 -17.44 -4.05
C ALA A 246 11.80 -16.07 -3.46
N ALA A 247 12.21 -16.07 -2.20
CA ALA A 247 12.54 -14.84 -1.47
C ALA A 247 13.69 -14.04 -2.09
N ASP A 248 14.70 -14.72 -2.65
CA ASP A 248 15.85 -14.08 -3.32
C ASP A 248 15.49 -13.45 -4.68
N GLN A 249 14.26 -13.65 -5.14
CA GLN A 249 13.71 -13.09 -6.38
C GLN A 249 12.80 -11.89 -6.12
N ASN A 250 12.48 -11.58 -4.86
CA ASN A 250 11.63 -10.44 -4.51
C ASN A 250 12.18 -9.15 -5.12
N PHE A 251 11.28 -8.28 -5.59
CA PHE A 251 11.67 -6.92 -5.94
C PHE A 251 11.72 -6.10 -4.66
N GLU A 252 12.91 -5.95 -4.13
CA GLU A 252 13.16 -5.21 -2.92
C GLU A 252 14.32 -4.23 -3.11
N VAL A 253 14.23 -3.07 -2.51
CA VAL A 253 15.25 -2.02 -2.58
C VAL A 253 15.65 -1.64 -1.17
N SER A 254 16.96 -1.70 -0.90
CA SER A 254 17.51 -1.27 0.38
C SER A 254 17.28 0.23 0.58
N GLU A 255 16.80 0.58 1.77
CA GLU A 255 16.64 1.97 2.14
C GLU A 255 18.00 2.64 2.32
N ARG A 256 18.02 3.96 2.11
CA ARG A 256 19.19 4.77 2.45
C ARG A 256 19.21 5.07 3.93
N GLY A 257 20.38 5.10 4.53
CA GLY A 257 20.54 5.59 5.89
C GLY A 257 20.27 7.09 5.97
N GLY A 258 19.72 7.53 7.11
CA GLY A 258 19.55 8.93 7.45
C GLY A 258 18.13 9.45 7.30
N TRP A 259 17.99 10.75 7.63
CA TRP A 259 16.69 11.43 7.67
C TRP A 259 16.03 11.55 6.29
N ASP A 260 16.81 11.57 5.23
CA ASP A 260 16.38 11.90 3.86
C ASP A 260 15.99 10.69 3.02
N ALA A 261 15.57 9.59 3.63
CA ALA A 261 15.09 8.40 2.95
C ALA A 261 13.70 7.98 3.45
N LEU A 262 13.06 7.01 2.79
CA LEU A 262 11.77 6.46 3.25
C LEU A 262 11.85 5.97 4.71
N THR A 263 12.96 5.35 5.09
CA THR A 263 13.21 5.00 6.49
C THR A 263 13.20 6.20 7.42
N GLY A 264 13.55 7.38 6.94
CA GLY A 264 13.35 8.63 7.68
C GLY A 264 11.89 8.84 8.05
N VAL A 265 10.96 8.50 7.16
CA VAL A 265 9.51 8.60 7.42
C VAL A 265 9.05 7.54 8.40
N MET A 266 9.41 6.28 8.16
CA MET A 266 9.07 5.18 9.06
C MET A 266 9.69 5.37 10.46
N SER A 267 10.83 6.05 10.56
CA SER A 267 11.53 6.34 11.81
C SER A 267 11.21 7.70 12.42
N ARG A 268 10.41 8.54 11.78
CA ARG A 268 10.02 9.83 12.35
C ARG A 268 9.34 9.64 13.69
N GLU A 269 9.76 10.42 14.66
CA GLU A 269 9.40 10.30 16.05
C GLU A 269 7.87 10.41 16.29
N TRP A 270 7.18 11.20 15.46
CA TRP A 270 5.72 11.40 15.56
C TRP A 270 4.90 10.37 14.78
N ASN A 271 5.51 9.57 13.89
CA ASN A 271 4.80 8.52 13.18
C ASN A 271 4.70 7.28 14.07
N SER A 272 3.54 7.06 14.61
CA SER A 272 3.34 6.03 15.64
C SER A 272 3.11 4.63 15.07
N HIS A 273 2.60 4.49 13.84
CA HIS A 273 2.29 3.22 13.17
C HIS A 273 1.56 2.24 14.09
N TYR A 274 0.40 2.66 14.61
CA TYR A 274 -0.40 1.84 15.50
C TYR A 274 -1.03 0.63 14.78
N LEU A 275 -1.20 -0.46 15.52
CA LEU A 275 -2.02 -1.60 15.12
C LEU A 275 -3.46 -1.13 14.86
N THR A 276 -3.97 -1.36 13.66
CA THR A 276 -5.35 -1.01 13.27
C THR A 276 -6.36 -2.01 13.83
N ALA A 277 -7.62 -1.60 13.94
CA ALA A 277 -8.71 -2.49 14.28
C ALA A 277 -8.90 -3.60 13.23
N THR A 278 -8.72 -3.28 11.95
CA THR A 278 -8.71 -4.28 10.86
C THR A 278 -7.66 -5.37 11.11
N LEU A 279 -6.40 -5.00 11.27
CA LEU A 279 -5.33 -5.98 11.50
C LEU A 279 -5.54 -6.78 12.77
N ASN A 280 -5.95 -6.13 13.87
CA ASN A 280 -6.24 -6.84 15.10
C ASN A 280 -7.38 -7.85 14.96
N THR A 281 -8.42 -7.48 14.22
CA THR A 281 -9.57 -8.36 13.92
C THR A 281 -9.13 -9.55 13.07
N LEU A 282 -8.21 -9.35 12.12
CA LEU A 282 -7.71 -10.40 11.25
C LEU A 282 -6.68 -11.30 11.96
N TYR A 283 -5.81 -10.75 12.82
CA TYR A 283 -4.78 -11.52 13.52
C TYR A 283 -5.33 -12.39 14.65
N THR A 284 -6.24 -11.83 15.48
CA THR A 284 -6.68 -12.52 16.70
C THR A 284 -7.51 -13.75 16.37
N GLY A 285 -7.06 -14.91 16.83
CA GLY A 285 -7.68 -16.22 16.60
C GLY A 285 -7.22 -16.91 15.32
N LEU A 286 -6.64 -16.22 14.34
CA LEU A 286 -6.29 -16.79 13.05
C LEU A 286 -5.19 -17.86 13.18
N GLY A 287 -5.49 -19.06 12.68
CA GLY A 287 -4.53 -20.16 12.63
C GLY A 287 -4.37 -20.92 13.94
N GLY A 288 -5.06 -20.51 15.02
CA GLY A 288 -5.09 -21.24 16.28
C GLY A 288 -3.76 -21.36 17.02
N ILE A 289 -2.73 -20.61 16.65
CA ILE A 289 -1.42 -20.65 17.32
C ILE A 289 -1.52 -19.93 18.66
N LYS A 290 -1.21 -20.66 19.73
CA LYS A 290 -1.31 -20.10 21.08
C LYS A 290 -0.26 -19.03 21.32
N THR A 291 -0.64 -17.99 22.06
CA THR A 291 0.27 -16.93 22.48
C THR A 291 1.42 -17.46 23.34
N GLU A 292 1.17 -18.48 24.16
CA GLU A 292 2.21 -19.10 25.02
C GLU A 292 3.38 -19.69 24.21
N ASP A 293 3.14 -20.11 22.97
CA ASP A 293 4.17 -20.65 22.09
C ASP A 293 4.99 -19.56 21.37
N GLN A 294 4.62 -18.29 21.53
CA GLN A 294 5.15 -17.16 20.74
C GLN A 294 5.86 -16.10 21.58
N VAL A 295 5.59 -16.03 22.88
CA VAL A 295 6.11 -15.00 23.76
C VAL A 295 7.02 -15.58 24.84
N PRO A 296 7.95 -14.78 25.43
CA PRO A 296 8.77 -15.25 26.52
C PRO A 296 7.96 -15.49 27.80
N ASP A 297 8.46 -16.34 28.70
CA ASP A 297 7.81 -16.75 29.95
C ASP A 297 7.33 -15.57 30.82
N SER A 298 8.03 -14.45 30.78
CA SER A 298 7.66 -13.22 31.50
C SER A 298 6.30 -12.65 31.09
N LEU A 299 5.80 -12.99 29.92
CA LEU A 299 4.51 -12.51 29.38
C LEU A 299 3.38 -13.54 29.57
N LEU A 300 3.65 -14.77 29.94
CA LEU A 300 2.64 -15.82 30.09
C LEU A 300 1.52 -15.45 31.09
N PRO A 301 1.79 -14.75 32.23
CA PRO A 301 0.72 -14.36 33.14
C PRO A 301 -0.27 -13.33 32.55
N ALA A 302 0.07 -12.66 31.47
CA ALA A 302 -0.82 -11.71 30.80
C ALA A 302 -1.80 -12.35 29.82
N ILE A 303 -1.64 -13.64 29.50
CA ILE A 303 -2.49 -14.35 28.53
C ILE A 303 -3.88 -14.56 29.14
N LYS A 304 -4.90 -14.19 28.36
CA LYS A 304 -6.30 -14.32 28.75
C LYS A 304 -6.95 -15.58 28.15
N PRO A 305 -8.05 -16.07 28.75
CA PRO A 305 -8.82 -17.18 28.17
C PRO A 305 -9.33 -16.90 26.76
N ALA A 306 -9.55 -17.93 25.97
CA ALA A 306 -10.00 -17.83 24.57
C ALA A 306 -11.36 -17.13 24.42
N ASP A 307 -12.24 -17.31 25.37
CA ASP A 307 -13.59 -16.77 25.44
C ASP A 307 -13.70 -15.44 26.22
N TYR A 308 -12.58 -14.75 26.43
CA TYR A 308 -12.55 -13.50 27.18
C TYR A 308 -12.44 -12.27 26.25
N ALA A 309 -13.46 -11.38 26.33
CA ALA A 309 -13.52 -10.15 25.54
C ALA A 309 -12.68 -9.01 26.13
N GLY A 310 -12.49 -8.99 27.46
CA GLY A 310 -11.80 -7.92 28.16
C GLY A 310 -12.68 -7.15 29.14
N LEU A 311 -12.20 -5.97 29.50
CA LEU A 311 -12.95 -5.01 30.30
C LEU A 311 -13.98 -4.30 29.42
N LYS A 312 -15.25 -4.30 29.82
CA LYS A 312 -16.27 -3.49 29.17
C LYS A 312 -16.17 -2.05 29.65
N LEU A 313 -15.88 -1.13 28.75
CA LEU A 313 -15.63 0.28 29.02
C LEU A 313 -16.44 1.16 28.05
N ASP A 314 -17.74 0.87 27.92
CA ASP A 314 -18.67 1.47 26.97
C ASP A 314 -18.98 2.96 27.21
N GLN A 315 -18.58 3.52 28.35
CA GLN A 315 -18.65 4.96 28.61
C GLN A 315 -17.46 5.72 27.99
N HIS A 316 -16.32 5.05 27.77
CA HIS A 316 -15.08 5.68 27.31
C HIS A 316 -14.69 5.26 25.90
N PHE A 317 -14.99 4.04 25.50
CA PHE A 317 -14.62 3.54 24.19
C PHE A 317 -15.79 3.56 23.23
N PRO A 318 -15.52 3.87 21.94
CA PRO A 318 -16.56 3.84 20.91
C PRO A 318 -17.20 2.46 20.82
N ASN A 319 -18.53 2.43 20.66
CA ASN A 319 -19.31 1.21 20.48
C ASN A 319 -20.30 1.28 19.29
N SER A 320 -20.32 2.42 18.58
CA SER A 320 -21.16 2.65 17.40
C SER A 320 -20.33 2.47 16.13
N THR A 321 -19.83 1.27 15.92
CA THR A 321 -18.98 0.87 14.80
C THR A 321 -19.21 -0.62 14.49
N ASN A 322 -18.83 -1.09 13.29
CA ASN A 322 -18.86 -2.51 12.94
C ASN A 322 -17.60 -3.28 13.42
N PHE A 323 -16.75 -2.66 14.23
CA PHE A 323 -15.62 -3.33 14.86
C PHE A 323 -16.13 -4.31 15.93
N PRO A 324 -15.85 -5.64 15.83
CA PRO A 324 -16.45 -6.65 16.71
C PRO A 324 -16.20 -6.44 18.20
N MET A 325 -15.03 -5.90 18.54
CA MET A 325 -14.61 -5.69 19.93
C MET A 325 -14.81 -4.26 20.41
N ALA A 326 -15.65 -3.48 19.72
CA ALA A 326 -15.98 -2.12 20.14
C ALA A 326 -16.54 -2.09 21.57
N GLY A 327 -16.07 -1.14 22.38
CA GLY A 327 -16.45 -1.01 23.79
C GLY A 327 -15.71 -1.92 24.76
N TYR A 328 -14.88 -2.85 24.28
CA TYR A 328 -14.06 -3.73 25.12
C TYR A 328 -12.58 -3.37 25.03
N TRP A 329 -11.89 -3.54 26.15
CA TRP A 329 -10.45 -3.40 26.27
C TRP A 329 -9.86 -4.71 26.80
N LEU A 330 -9.08 -5.42 26.01
CA LEU A 330 -8.42 -6.64 26.45
C LEU A 330 -7.28 -6.27 27.43
N ASP A 331 -7.48 -6.59 28.69
CA ASP A 331 -6.53 -6.32 29.78
C ASP A 331 -5.47 -7.43 29.87
N GLY A 332 -4.90 -7.79 28.75
CA GLY A 332 -3.87 -8.83 28.59
C GLY A 332 -3.62 -9.17 27.13
N LEU A 333 -3.06 -10.36 26.89
CA LEU A 333 -2.77 -10.89 25.58
C LEU A 333 -3.87 -11.88 25.14
N PRO A 334 -4.21 -11.96 23.85
CA PRO A 334 -5.17 -12.92 23.34
C PRO A 334 -4.66 -14.36 23.51
N TYR A 335 -5.57 -15.33 23.66
CA TYR A 335 -5.23 -16.75 23.80
C TYR A 335 -4.51 -17.29 22.58
N THR A 336 -5.04 -17.00 21.39
CA THR A 336 -4.46 -17.38 20.09
C THR A 336 -4.37 -16.17 19.18
N ILE A 337 -3.32 -16.12 18.37
CA ILE A 337 -3.09 -15.04 17.41
C ILE A 337 -2.19 -15.52 16.27
N ASP A 338 -2.34 -14.93 15.10
CA ASP A 338 -1.43 -15.13 13.97
C ASP A 338 0.03 -14.86 14.38
N PRO A 339 0.97 -15.78 14.16
CA PRO A 339 2.34 -15.62 14.65
C PRO A 339 3.12 -14.46 14.04
N ARG A 340 2.64 -13.88 12.93
CA ARG A 340 3.24 -12.67 12.33
C ARG A 340 2.92 -11.41 13.13
N ALA A 341 1.84 -11.40 13.93
CA ALA A 341 1.40 -10.23 14.68
C ALA A 341 2.47 -9.72 15.66
N TYR A 342 3.04 -10.62 16.47
CA TYR A 342 4.09 -10.25 17.45
C TYR A 342 5.47 -9.99 16.82
N LYS A 343 5.63 -10.32 15.53
CA LYS A 343 6.82 -9.93 14.75
C LYS A 343 6.66 -8.54 14.12
N ALA A 344 5.42 -8.20 13.74
CA ALA A 344 5.12 -6.92 13.13
C ALA A 344 4.93 -5.80 14.16
N TYR A 345 4.28 -6.09 15.28
CA TYR A 345 3.90 -5.09 16.29
C TYR A 345 4.43 -5.46 17.67
N ILE A 346 4.91 -4.45 18.38
CA ILE A 346 5.47 -4.61 19.72
C ILE A 346 4.37 -4.48 20.78
N ILE A 347 4.38 -5.40 21.74
CA ILE A 347 3.48 -5.40 22.88
C ILE A 347 3.82 -4.23 23.80
N PRO A 348 2.85 -3.38 24.19
CA PRO A 348 3.06 -2.33 25.18
C PRO A 348 3.70 -2.85 26.48
N GLY A 349 4.74 -2.17 26.95
CA GLY A 349 5.44 -2.57 28.19
C GLY A 349 6.50 -3.66 28.03
N ASP A 350 6.62 -4.30 26.88
CA ASP A 350 7.70 -5.27 26.60
C ASP A 350 9.01 -4.56 26.27
N PHE A 351 9.57 -3.89 27.27
CA PHE A 351 10.79 -3.08 27.12
C PHE A 351 12.07 -3.91 26.95
N ALA A 352 12.01 -5.21 27.20
CA ALA A 352 13.13 -6.13 27.00
C ALA A 352 13.27 -6.59 25.56
N ASN A 353 12.23 -6.39 24.75
CA ASN A 353 12.24 -6.77 23.34
C ASN A 353 13.21 -5.86 22.55
N SER A 354 14.17 -6.47 21.86
CA SER A 354 15.16 -5.73 21.05
C SER A 354 14.54 -4.89 19.91
N ASN A 355 13.34 -5.24 19.49
CA ASN A 355 12.57 -4.51 18.49
C ASN A 355 11.58 -3.52 19.10
N PHE A 356 11.68 -3.25 20.42
CA PHE A 356 10.83 -2.26 21.06
C PHE A 356 10.96 -0.90 20.37
N ASN A 357 9.82 -0.31 20.05
CA ASN A 357 9.75 1.00 19.42
C ASN A 357 9.75 2.09 20.50
N ALA A 358 10.91 2.70 20.76
CA ALA A 358 11.10 3.72 21.79
C ALA A 358 10.72 5.14 21.35
N TYR A 359 10.22 5.33 20.15
CA TYR A 359 9.82 6.64 19.65
C TYR A 359 8.45 7.09 20.20
N PRO A 360 8.23 8.37 20.46
CA PRO A 360 9.21 9.45 20.36
C PRO A 360 10.27 9.37 21.46
N SER A 361 11.51 9.74 21.15
CA SER A 361 12.64 9.67 22.07
C SER A 361 12.79 10.90 22.96
N TRP A 362 12.11 12.01 22.61
CA TRP A 362 12.17 13.28 23.36
C TRP A 362 11.31 13.31 24.62
N ASP A 363 10.42 12.35 24.78
CA ASP A 363 9.56 12.21 25.94
C ASP A 363 9.42 10.73 26.35
N ASN A 364 8.61 10.46 27.35
CA ASN A 364 8.41 9.11 27.89
C ASN A 364 7.13 8.42 27.40
N THR A 365 6.44 8.97 26.40
CA THR A 365 5.13 8.45 25.96
C THR A 365 5.21 7.03 25.44
N ALA A 366 6.33 6.64 24.81
CA ALA A 366 6.56 5.28 24.35
C ALA A 366 6.64 4.24 25.49
N ARG A 367 7.07 4.66 26.68
CA ARG A 367 7.24 3.82 27.86
C ARG A 367 6.18 4.04 28.94
N THR A 368 5.23 4.93 28.71
CA THR A 368 4.16 5.22 29.66
C THR A 368 2.92 4.42 29.30
N THR A 369 2.69 3.36 30.04
CA THR A 369 1.56 2.42 29.81
C THR A 369 0.32 2.75 30.63
N SER A 370 0.43 3.55 31.71
CA SER A 370 -0.69 3.89 32.57
C SER A 370 -1.41 5.16 32.10
N ARG A 371 -2.74 5.12 32.04
CA ARG A 371 -3.60 6.25 31.61
C ARG A 371 -4.90 6.27 32.38
N ASP A 372 -5.33 7.49 32.66
CA ASP A 372 -6.61 7.74 33.34
C ASP A 372 -7.73 7.92 32.32
N LEU A 373 -8.86 7.31 32.59
CA LEU A 373 -10.14 7.56 31.96
C LEU A 373 -10.93 8.53 32.85
N LEU A 374 -11.35 9.65 32.25
CA LEU A 374 -11.93 10.76 32.99
C LEU A 374 -13.45 10.80 32.81
N ASP A 375 -14.19 11.18 33.82
CA ASP A 375 -15.61 11.51 33.73
C ASP A 375 -15.85 12.88 33.06
N ALA A 376 -17.11 13.26 32.89
CA ALA A 376 -17.50 14.52 32.26
C ALA A 376 -17.03 15.76 33.05
N SER A 377 -16.76 15.64 34.33
CA SER A 377 -16.22 16.71 35.18
C SER A 377 -14.70 16.85 35.07
N GLY A 378 -14.03 15.85 34.46
CA GLY A 378 -12.59 15.75 34.40
C GLY A 378 -11.96 15.02 35.59
N ALA A 379 -12.75 14.39 36.45
CA ALA A 379 -12.25 13.53 37.51
C ALA A 379 -11.88 12.14 36.99
N VAL A 380 -10.90 11.49 37.62
CA VAL A 380 -10.48 10.13 37.24
C VAL A 380 -11.56 9.13 37.62
N GLN A 381 -12.16 8.48 36.65
CA GLN A 381 -13.15 7.43 36.87
C GLN A 381 -12.49 6.03 36.90
N LYS A 382 -11.46 5.82 36.11
CA LYS A 382 -10.73 4.55 36.04
C LYS A 382 -9.30 4.81 35.55
N THR A 383 -8.32 4.13 36.12
CA THR A 383 -6.95 4.07 35.58
C THR A 383 -6.74 2.75 34.89
N ILE A 384 -6.25 2.79 33.65
CA ILE A 384 -5.83 1.61 32.89
C ILE A 384 -4.31 1.55 32.89
N ASN A 385 -3.75 0.37 33.20
CA ASN A 385 -2.36 0.04 32.90
C ASN A 385 -2.31 -0.92 31.71
N ALA A 386 -1.88 -0.43 30.57
CA ALA A 386 -1.82 -1.17 29.32
C ALA A 386 -0.57 -2.07 29.19
N THR A 387 0.21 -2.24 30.26
CA THR A 387 1.39 -3.13 30.23
C THR A 387 0.94 -4.55 29.89
N PHE A 388 1.52 -5.08 28.79
CA PHE A 388 1.20 -6.38 28.22
C PHE A 388 -0.26 -6.54 27.78
N HIS A 389 -0.89 -5.43 27.35
CA HIS A 389 -2.22 -5.47 26.74
C HIS A 389 -2.13 -5.41 25.22
N TRP A 390 -3.05 -6.13 24.56
CA TRP A 390 -3.10 -6.18 23.11
C TRP A 390 -4.43 -5.62 22.60
N ASN A 391 -4.41 -4.36 22.21
CA ASN A 391 -5.58 -3.68 21.67
C ASN A 391 -5.22 -2.90 20.43
N ALA A 392 -6.18 -2.80 19.50
CA ALA A 392 -6.04 -1.95 18.33
C ALA A 392 -6.29 -0.49 18.67
N PHE A 393 -5.80 0.37 17.80
CA PHE A 393 -6.21 1.76 17.73
C PHE A 393 -7.52 1.85 16.94
N PRO A 394 -8.68 2.07 17.55
CA PRO A 394 -9.90 2.33 16.81
C PRO A 394 -9.87 3.76 16.25
N GLY A 395 -10.44 3.94 15.09
CA GLY A 395 -10.72 5.27 14.57
C GLY A 395 -11.76 5.98 15.44
N GLY A 396 -11.72 7.31 15.46
CA GLY A 396 -12.68 8.11 16.20
C GLY A 396 -12.13 8.70 17.50
N ASP A 397 -13.02 9.16 18.36
CA ASP A 397 -12.70 9.84 19.59
C ASP A 397 -12.86 8.94 20.80
N TRP A 398 -12.03 9.19 21.82
CA TRP A 398 -11.98 8.38 23.03
C TRP A 398 -12.19 9.28 24.24
N GLY A 399 -12.71 8.73 25.28
CA GLY A 399 -12.94 9.44 26.51
C GLY A 399 -14.39 9.32 26.92
N VAL A 400 -14.92 10.29 27.62
CA VAL A 400 -16.35 10.38 27.79
C VAL A 400 -16.95 10.78 26.45
N LYS A 401 -17.20 9.79 25.58
CA LYS A 401 -17.81 9.97 24.25
C LYS A 401 -17.24 11.19 23.50
N GLY A 402 -15.94 11.16 23.28
CA GLY A 402 -15.27 12.19 22.48
C GLY A 402 -14.67 13.37 23.25
N SER A 403 -14.63 13.38 24.58
CA SER A 403 -14.13 14.54 25.30
C SER A 403 -12.70 14.44 25.82
N ARG A 404 -12.34 13.46 26.64
CA ARG A 404 -11.08 13.52 27.38
C ARG A 404 -10.26 12.24 27.50
N ASN A 405 -10.63 11.17 26.88
CA ASN A 405 -9.79 9.99 26.89
C ASN A 405 -8.56 10.18 26.01
N GLN A 406 -7.40 10.10 26.60
CA GLN A 406 -6.12 10.30 25.93
C GLN A 406 -5.41 8.98 25.60
N ILE A 407 -5.97 7.81 25.96
CA ILE A 407 -5.26 6.53 25.82
C ILE A 407 -4.80 6.24 24.40
N ARG A 408 -5.60 6.61 23.41
CA ARG A 408 -5.27 6.44 21.99
C ARG A 408 -4.08 7.27 21.51
N LEU A 409 -3.78 8.36 22.20
CA LEU A 409 -2.73 9.30 21.81
C LEU A 409 -1.38 8.95 22.43
N PHE A 410 -1.32 7.91 23.29
CA PHE A 410 -0.10 7.55 23.99
C PHE A 410 0.52 6.29 23.40
N ASN A 411 1.72 6.47 22.87
CA ASN A 411 2.47 5.46 22.18
C ASN A 411 2.73 4.19 22.98
N GLY A 412 2.80 4.28 24.30
CA GLY A 412 3.02 3.14 25.20
C GLY A 412 1.79 2.29 25.49
N THR A 413 0.59 2.64 24.97
CA THR A 413 -0.66 1.95 25.33
C THR A 413 -1.22 1.05 24.22
N ILE A 414 -0.77 1.22 22.99
CA ILE A 414 -1.22 0.48 21.81
C ILE A 414 -0.02 -0.21 21.15
N PRO A 415 -0.14 -1.45 20.67
CA PRO A 415 0.89 -2.09 19.86
C PRO A 415 1.25 -1.24 18.64
N ARG A 416 2.55 -1.07 18.42
CA ARG A 416 3.09 -0.26 17.33
C ARG A 416 4.09 -1.05 16.51
N LEU A 417 4.26 -0.67 15.24
CA LEU A 417 5.18 -1.31 14.31
C LEU A 417 6.57 -1.48 14.94
N ALA A 418 7.15 -2.66 14.82
CA ALA A 418 8.43 -3.01 15.39
C ALA A 418 9.57 -2.14 14.86
N HIS A 419 10.57 -1.88 15.69
CA HIS A 419 11.70 -1.00 15.38
C HIS A 419 12.45 -1.42 14.10
N GLN A 420 12.58 -2.73 13.85
CA GLN A 420 13.25 -3.25 12.66
C GLN A 420 12.71 -2.68 11.32
N PHE A 421 11.42 -2.36 11.26
CA PHE A 421 10.79 -1.76 10.07
C PHE A 421 10.94 -0.24 10.01
N ARG A 422 11.47 0.34 11.06
CA ARG A 422 11.73 1.78 11.19
C ARG A 422 13.22 2.11 11.05
N ALA A 423 14.06 1.09 10.97
CA ALA A 423 15.52 1.26 10.88
C ALA A 423 15.97 1.51 9.44
N SER A 424 17.05 2.27 9.30
CA SER A 424 17.65 2.59 8.00
C SER A 424 18.26 1.39 7.25
N ALA A 425 18.32 0.22 7.89
CA ALA A 425 18.73 -1.03 7.26
C ALA A 425 17.54 -1.81 6.64
N ALA A 426 16.33 -1.29 6.75
CA ALA A 426 15.15 -1.94 6.18
C ALA A 426 15.23 -1.95 4.64
N LYS A 427 14.50 -2.91 4.05
CA LYS A 427 14.33 -3.01 2.60
C LYS A 427 12.84 -2.85 2.28
N ARG A 428 12.51 -1.88 1.43
CA ARG A 428 11.15 -1.77 0.90
C ARG A 428 10.91 -2.87 -0.11
N ILE A 429 9.82 -3.62 0.07
CA ILE A 429 9.36 -4.63 -0.86
C ILE A 429 8.30 -4.02 -1.78
N PHE A 430 8.53 -4.08 -3.09
CA PHE A 430 7.58 -3.67 -4.12
C PHE A 430 6.75 -4.84 -4.65
N PHE A 431 7.36 -6.03 -4.70
CA PHE A 431 6.70 -7.28 -5.07
C PHE A 431 7.42 -8.47 -4.43
N ALA A 432 6.66 -9.40 -3.87
CA ALA A 432 7.23 -10.57 -3.20
C ALA A 432 6.63 -11.89 -3.68
N SER A 433 7.33 -12.99 -3.40
CA SER A 433 6.92 -14.33 -3.79
C SER A 433 5.55 -14.73 -3.26
N TRP A 434 5.20 -14.35 -2.02
CA TRP A 434 3.87 -14.63 -1.48
C TRP A 434 2.75 -13.99 -2.31
N GLU A 435 2.97 -12.82 -2.90
CA GLU A 435 1.97 -12.17 -3.73
C GLU A 435 1.69 -12.96 -5.01
N THR A 436 2.75 -13.46 -5.69
CA THR A 436 2.59 -14.36 -6.83
C THR A 436 1.69 -15.54 -6.47
N TYR A 437 1.97 -16.21 -5.36
CA TYR A 437 1.23 -17.38 -4.96
C TYR A 437 -0.24 -17.07 -4.61
N PHE A 438 -0.52 -15.98 -3.92
CA PHE A 438 -1.90 -15.58 -3.64
C PHE A 438 -2.67 -15.16 -4.91
N LEU A 439 -2.00 -14.53 -5.87
CA LEU A 439 -2.60 -14.23 -7.18
C LEU A 439 -2.91 -15.52 -7.97
N LEU A 440 -2.03 -16.51 -7.95
CA LEU A 440 -2.28 -17.82 -8.56
C LEU A 440 -3.43 -18.56 -7.87
N ALA A 441 -3.52 -18.49 -6.53
CA ALA A 441 -4.61 -19.09 -5.77
C ALA A 441 -5.96 -18.44 -6.11
N GLU A 442 -6.01 -17.11 -6.20
CA GLU A 442 -7.21 -16.37 -6.61
C GLU A 442 -7.63 -16.74 -8.04
N ALA A 443 -6.68 -16.79 -8.98
CA ALA A 443 -6.95 -17.18 -10.35
C ALA A 443 -7.51 -18.62 -10.46
N ALA A 444 -6.98 -19.56 -9.69
CA ALA A 444 -7.49 -20.92 -9.63
C ALA A 444 -8.94 -20.97 -9.11
N VAL A 445 -9.27 -20.17 -8.08
CA VAL A 445 -10.65 -20.06 -7.56
C VAL A 445 -11.60 -19.47 -8.60
N LYS A 446 -11.10 -18.57 -9.47
CA LYS A 446 -11.86 -18.03 -10.61
C LYS A 446 -11.96 -19.01 -11.79
N GLY A 447 -11.36 -20.21 -11.71
CA GLY A 447 -11.34 -21.21 -12.78
C GLY A 447 -10.41 -20.87 -13.95
N TRP A 448 -9.37 -20.07 -13.69
CA TRP A 448 -8.34 -19.76 -14.69
C TRP A 448 -7.24 -20.82 -14.71
N THR A 449 -6.57 -20.97 -15.85
CA THR A 449 -5.46 -21.92 -16.00
C THR A 449 -4.20 -21.37 -15.32
N VAL A 450 -3.70 -22.09 -14.34
CA VAL A 450 -2.50 -21.73 -13.58
C VAL A 450 -1.60 -22.94 -13.37
N PRO A 451 -0.29 -22.76 -13.11
CA PRO A 451 0.69 -23.85 -13.07
C PRO A 451 0.55 -24.80 -11.87
N MET A 452 -0.32 -24.48 -10.90
CA MET A 452 -0.52 -25.28 -9.70
C MET A 452 -1.96 -25.16 -9.20
N SER A 453 -2.39 -26.09 -8.31
CA SER A 453 -3.73 -26.01 -7.73
C SER A 453 -3.89 -24.78 -6.83
N GLY A 454 -5.12 -24.28 -6.68
CA GLY A 454 -5.42 -23.13 -5.81
C GLY A 454 -4.98 -23.39 -4.36
N GLN A 455 -5.19 -24.60 -3.83
CA GLN A 455 -4.72 -24.98 -2.49
C GLN A 455 -3.20 -24.91 -2.39
N ALA A 456 -2.48 -25.52 -3.31
CA ALA A 456 -1.02 -25.51 -3.29
C ALA A 456 -0.48 -24.07 -3.36
N ALA A 457 -1.05 -23.23 -4.24
CA ALA A 457 -0.66 -21.82 -4.34
C ALA A 457 -0.95 -21.05 -3.05
N TYR A 458 -2.12 -21.21 -2.45
CA TYR A 458 -2.47 -20.58 -1.19
C TYR A 458 -1.50 -20.97 -0.06
N GLU A 459 -1.24 -22.27 0.10
CA GLU A 459 -0.33 -22.77 1.13
C GLU A 459 1.12 -22.30 0.93
N GLU A 460 1.61 -22.26 -0.32
CA GLU A 460 2.94 -21.72 -0.62
C GLU A 460 3.01 -20.19 -0.36
N GLY A 461 1.94 -19.45 -0.61
CA GLY A 461 1.84 -18.04 -0.25
C GLY A 461 1.99 -17.82 1.26
N VAL A 462 1.29 -18.61 2.07
CA VAL A 462 1.41 -18.58 3.53
C VAL A 462 2.82 -18.95 3.98
N LYS A 463 3.39 -20.06 3.47
CA LYS A 463 4.75 -20.50 3.81
C LYS A 463 5.81 -19.47 3.43
N SER A 464 5.69 -18.85 2.26
CA SER A 464 6.59 -17.78 1.82
C SER A 464 6.54 -16.58 2.76
N SER A 465 5.34 -16.14 3.14
CA SER A 465 5.16 -15.09 4.14
C SER A 465 5.75 -15.48 5.50
N PHE A 466 5.49 -16.72 5.97
CA PHE A 466 6.03 -17.22 7.25
C PHE A 466 7.56 -17.26 7.28
N THR A 467 8.17 -17.59 6.15
CA THR A 467 9.63 -17.56 6.00
C THR A 467 10.18 -16.14 6.18
N TYR A 468 9.55 -15.17 5.54
CA TYR A 468 9.92 -13.76 5.70
C TYR A 468 9.82 -13.29 7.16
N TRP A 469 8.75 -13.68 7.85
CA TRP A 469 8.51 -13.30 9.24
C TRP A 469 9.29 -14.13 10.27
N GLY A 470 10.00 -15.18 9.85
CA GLY A 470 10.75 -16.07 10.74
C GLY A 470 9.87 -16.92 11.66
N VAL A 471 8.69 -17.32 11.17
CA VAL A 471 7.69 -18.10 11.92
C VAL A 471 7.31 -19.42 11.24
N SER A 472 8.18 -19.92 10.37
CA SER A 472 7.94 -21.13 9.56
C SER A 472 7.65 -22.41 10.39
N SER A 473 8.12 -22.46 11.64
CA SER A 473 7.83 -23.59 12.55
C SER A 473 6.35 -23.81 12.80
N PHE A 474 5.53 -22.78 12.69
CA PHE A 474 4.08 -22.86 12.88
C PHE A 474 3.30 -23.22 11.61
N ALA A 475 3.94 -23.27 10.44
CA ALA A 475 3.23 -23.35 9.16
C ALA A 475 2.27 -24.55 9.05
N THR A 476 2.70 -25.75 9.52
CA THR A 476 1.89 -26.97 9.40
C THR A 476 0.61 -26.90 10.24
N SER A 477 0.73 -26.54 11.53
CA SER A 477 -0.42 -26.41 12.42
C SER A 477 -1.33 -25.25 12.02
N TYR A 478 -0.75 -24.15 11.57
CA TYR A 478 -1.48 -22.99 11.09
C TYR A 478 -2.34 -23.31 9.87
N LEU A 479 -1.78 -23.97 8.85
CA LEU A 479 -2.50 -24.33 7.62
C LEU A 479 -3.60 -25.38 7.84
N ALA A 480 -3.50 -26.18 8.90
CA ALA A 480 -4.53 -27.16 9.28
C ALA A 480 -5.65 -26.57 10.14
N SER A 481 -5.48 -25.35 10.67
CA SER A 481 -6.42 -24.77 11.64
C SER A 481 -7.77 -24.43 11.02
N THR A 482 -8.82 -24.80 11.74
CA THR A 482 -10.21 -24.45 11.45
C THR A 482 -10.74 -23.32 12.34
N ASP A 483 -9.89 -22.80 13.23
CA ASP A 483 -10.24 -21.73 14.15
C ASP A 483 -10.51 -20.42 13.38
N TYR A 484 -11.55 -19.72 13.78
CA TYR A 484 -11.90 -18.44 13.20
C TYR A 484 -11.16 -17.31 13.89
N ASN A 485 -10.71 -16.34 13.10
CA ASN A 485 -10.36 -15.04 13.62
C ASN A 485 -11.62 -14.23 13.99
N ARG A 486 -11.43 -13.03 14.51
CA ARG A 486 -12.54 -12.15 14.90
C ARG A 486 -13.39 -11.65 13.71
N ALA A 487 -12.93 -11.82 12.47
CA ALA A 487 -13.73 -11.56 11.26
C ALA A 487 -14.56 -12.79 10.83
N GLY A 488 -14.35 -13.95 11.42
CA GLY A 488 -15.04 -15.20 11.07
C GLY A 488 -14.34 -15.98 9.95
N THR A 489 -13.05 -15.73 9.71
CA THR A 489 -12.25 -16.40 8.67
C THR A 489 -11.29 -17.41 9.32
N SER A 490 -11.21 -18.63 8.81
CA SER A 490 -10.24 -19.66 9.20
C SER A 490 -9.14 -19.81 8.16
N VAL A 491 -8.08 -20.58 8.49
CA VAL A 491 -6.94 -20.76 7.59
C VAL A 491 -7.10 -21.97 6.69
N SER A 492 -7.52 -23.12 7.21
CA SER A 492 -7.56 -24.39 6.46
C SER A 492 -8.34 -24.24 5.14
N TRP A 493 -7.70 -24.61 4.04
CA TRP A 493 -8.30 -24.54 2.70
C TRP A 493 -9.60 -25.33 2.60
N ALA A 494 -9.64 -26.51 3.19
CA ALA A 494 -10.81 -27.39 3.14
C ALA A 494 -11.97 -26.94 4.05
N HIS A 495 -11.72 -26.07 5.03
CA HIS A 495 -12.71 -25.60 5.99
C HIS A 495 -13.41 -24.34 5.51
N THR A 496 -14.49 -24.48 4.78
CA THR A 496 -15.30 -23.35 4.26
C THR A 496 -16.64 -23.18 4.99
N THR A 497 -16.81 -23.83 6.14
CA THR A 497 -17.98 -23.62 6.99
C THR A 497 -18.05 -22.17 7.47
N GLU A 498 -19.19 -21.53 7.32
CA GLU A 498 -19.40 -20.18 7.86
C GLU A 498 -19.56 -20.25 9.39
N PRO A 499 -18.99 -19.28 10.14
CA PRO A 499 -19.22 -19.20 11.58
C PRO A 499 -20.70 -18.85 11.88
N ALA A 500 -21.14 -19.14 13.09
CA ALA A 500 -22.39 -18.59 13.61
C ALA A 500 -22.34 -17.04 13.56
N ALA A 501 -23.53 -16.40 13.52
CA ALA A 501 -23.58 -14.94 13.46
C ALA A 501 -22.93 -14.27 14.68
N THR A 502 -22.99 -14.94 15.83
CA THR A 502 -22.43 -14.46 17.11
C THR A 502 -21.72 -15.59 17.83
N HIS A 503 -20.82 -15.23 18.75
CA HIS A 503 -20.25 -16.14 19.72
C HIS A 503 -20.27 -15.50 21.12
N ALA A 504 -20.47 -16.33 22.13
CA ALA A 504 -20.50 -15.86 23.51
C ALA A 504 -19.07 -15.63 24.01
N MET A 505 -18.85 -14.51 24.67
CA MET A 505 -17.57 -14.18 25.32
C MET A 505 -17.83 -13.65 26.73
N ASN A 506 -16.99 -14.06 27.67
CA ASN A 506 -16.95 -13.50 29.02
C ASN A 506 -16.32 -12.10 29.00
N TYR A 507 -16.79 -11.23 29.87
CA TYR A 507 -16.18 -9.93 30.11
C TYR A 507 -16.25 -9.55 31.59
N VAL A 508 -15.51 -8.51 31.96
CA VAL A 508 -15.66 -7.85 33.27
C VAL A 508 -16.07 -6.40 33.00
N ASP A 509 -17.12 -5.95 33.69
CA ASP A 509 -17.46 -4.53 33.68
C ASP A 509 -16.28 -3.72 34.25
N GLY A 510 -15.73 -2.82 33.43
CA GLY A 510 -14.49 -2.12 33.78
C GLY A 510 -14.64 -1.10 34.89
N TYR A 511 -15.87 -0.73 35.28
CA TYR A 511 -16.15 0.24 36.35
C TYR A 511 -16.53 -0.45 37.64
N THR A 512 -17.33 -1.50 37.57
CA THR A 512 -17.87 -2.18 38.78
C THR A 512 -17.12 -3.48 39.12
N ASN A 513 -16.24 -3.97 38.22
CA ASN A 513 -15.57 -5.26 38.28
C ASN A 513 -16.54 -6.47 38.32
N THR A 514 -17.76 -6.31 37.81
CA THR A 514 -18.77 -7.36 37.76
C THR A 514 -18.55 -8.23 36.49
N PRO A 515 -18.46 -9.56 36.63
CA PRO A 515 -18.37 -10.44 35.45
C PRO A 515 -19.70 -10.50 34.69
N GLY A 516 -19.60 -10.69 33.38
CA GLY A 516 -20.77 -10.85 32.51
C GLY A 516 -20.43 -11.67 31.26
N VAL A 517 -21.46 -11.97 30.49
CA VAL A 517 -21.34 -12.64 29.18
C VAL A 517 -21.98 -11.77 28.11
N ALA A 518 -21.31 -11.63 26.98
CA ALA A 518 -21.81 -10.91 25.81
C ALA A 518 -21.78 -11.79 24.57
N ASN A 519 -22.82 -11.67 23.73
CA ASN A 519 -22.78 -12.24 22.40
C ASN A 519 -22.10 -11.27 21.44
N ILE A 520 -20.89 -11.58 21.04
CA ILE A 520 -20.10 -10.78 20.10
C ILE A 520 -20.47 -11.16 18.67
N ASN A 521 -20.80 -10.17 17.85
CA ASN A 521 -21.08 -10.38 16.44
C ASN A 521 -19.81 -10.60 15.64
N TYR A 522 -19.83 -11.57 14.71
CA TYR A 522 -18.92 -11.51 13.59
C TYR A 522 -19.34 -10.39 12.64
N PRO A 523 -18.41 -9.58 12.12
CA PRO A 523 -18.77 -8.45 11.26
C PRO A 523 -19.43 -8.95 9.95
N LYS A 524 -20.34 -8.14 9.43
CA LYS A 524 -20.95 -8.35 8.13
C LYS A 524 -20.29 -7.40 7.13
N ASN A 525 -19.60 -7.97 6.14
CA ASN A 525 -18.96 -7.20 5.08
C ASN A 525 -19.87 -7.10 3.85
N ASP A 526 -20.73 -6.09 3.81
CA ASP A 526 -21.71 -5.91 2.71
C ASP A 526 -21.05 -5.59 1.36
N LEU A 527 -19.77 -5.19 1.34
CA LEU A 527 -19.03 -4.95 0.09
C LEU A 527 -18.69 -6.24 -0.65
N TYR A 528 -18.65 -7.36 0.06
CA TYR A 528 -18.36 -8.64 -0.54
C TYR A 528 -19.60 -9.55 -0.46
N ARG A 529 -20.19 -9.86 -1.61
CA ARG A 529 -21.34 -10.78 -1.76
C ARG A 529 -22.46 -10.52 -0.74
N ASN A 530 -22.77 -9.24 -0.52
CA ASN A 530 -23.79 -8.78 0.43
C ASN A 530 -23.60 -9.32 1.86
N GLY A 531 -22.36 -9.53 2.28
CA GLY A 531 -22.01 -9.99 3.62
C GLY A 531 -22.39 -11.44 3.93
N ALA A 532 -22.65 -12.25 2.90
CA ALA A 532 -23.05 -13.64 3.08
C ALA A 532 -21.89 -14.57 3.41
N TYR A 533 -20.66 -14.18 3.07
CA TYR A 533 -19.48 -15.02 3.21
C TYR A 533 -18.39 -14.35 4.03
N ARG A 534 -17.86 -15.09 5.02
CA ARG A 534 -16.72 -14.71 5.87
C ARG A 534 -15.56 -15.71 5.79
N ASN A 535 -15.84 -16.92 5.27
CA ASN A 535 -14.91 -18.06 5.32
C ASN A 535 -14.79 -18.80 3.99
N ASP A 536 -15.16 -18.19 2.87
CA ASP A 536 -14.93 -18.79 1.55
C ASP A 536 -13.44 -18.67 1.13
N LEU A 537 -13.07 -19.37 0.06
CA LEU A 537 -11.68 -19.44 -0.41
C LEU A 537 -11.12 -18.07 -0.75
N LEU A 538 -11.90 -17.20 -1.38
CA LEU A 538 -11.42 -15.87 -1.77
C LEU A 538 -11.17 -15.00 -0.54
N THR A 539 -12.05 -15.03 0.45
CA THR A 539 -11.84 -14.32 1.73
C THR A 539 -10.56 -14.76 2.41
N LYS A 540 -10.28 -16.08 2.44
CA LYS A 540 -9.03 -16.63 3.02
C LYS A 540 -7.79 -16.13 2.27
N ILE A 541 -7.80 -16.21 0.95
CA ILE A 541 -6.68 -15.78 0.10
C ILE A 541 -6.37 -14.31 0.35
N ILE A 542 -7.39 -13.45 0.30
CA ILE A 542 -7.18 -12.00 0.45
C ILE A 542 -6.82 -11.62 1.89
N THR A 543 -7.36 -12.32 2.90
CA THR A 543 -6.93 -12.16 4.30
C THR A 543 -5.44 -12.46 4.46
N GLN A 544 -4.96 -13.57 3.92
CA GLN A 544 -3.56 -13.95 3.99
C GLN A 544 -2.66 -12.99 3.20
N LYS A 545 -3.10 -12.57 2.01
CA LYS A 545 -2.39 -11.59 1.18
C LYS A 545 -2.26 -10.26 1.92
N PHE A 546 -3.34 -9.75 2.51
CA PHE A 546 -3.36 -8.52 3.28
C PHE A 546 -2.34 -8.55 4.44
N ILE A 547 -2.37 -9.61 5.24
CA ILE A 547 -1.43 -9.77 6.35
C ILE A 547 0.03 -9.85 5.86
N ALA A 548 0.27 -10.54 4.76
CA ALA A 548 1.61 -10.68 4.19
C ALA A 548 2.17 -9.37 3.61
N GLN A 549 1.32 -8.44 3.22
CA GLN A 549 1.69 -7.15 2.65
C GLN A 549 2.16 -6.12 3.68
N VAL A 550 1.89 -6.33 4.97
CA VAL A 550 2.35 -5.45 6.05
C VAL A 550 3.88 -5.55 6.20
N PRO A 551 4.59 -4.44 6.39
CA PRO A 551 4.14 -3.04 6.30
C PRO A 551 4.33 -2.41 4.91
N TRP A 552 4.85 -3.14 3.91
CA TRP A 552 5.49 -2.56 2.73
C TRP A 552 4.56 -2.25 1.56
N GLN A 553 3.37 -2.86 1.51
CA GLN A 553 2.48 -2.77 0.35
C GLN A 553 1.07 -2.23 0.71
N PRO A 554 0.97 -1.09 1.43
CA PRO A 554 -0.33 -0.56 1.85
C PRO A 554 -1.23 -0.15 0.67
N LEU A 555 -0.64 0.30 -0.44
CA LEU A 555 -1.41 0.62 -1.65
C LEU A 555 -2.08 -0.63 -2.24
N GLU A 556 -1.39 -1.78 -2.26
CA GLU A 556 -1.96 -3.03 -2.75
C GLU A 556 -3.08 -3.56 -1.83
N ALA A 557 -2.92 -3.40 -0.51
CA ALA A 557 -3.96 -3.69 0.47
C ALA A 557 -5.23 -2.85 0.20
N TRP A 558 -5.06 -1.55 -0.05
CA TRP A 558 -6.16 -0.66 -0.44
C TRP A 558 -6.76 -1.03 -1.80
N ASN A 559 -5.92 -1.41 -2.76
CA ASN A 559 -6.37 -1.83 -4.09
C ASN A 559 -7.26 -3.09 -4.03
N ASP A 560 -6.88 -4.10 -3.25
CA ASP A 560 -7.71 -5.31 -3.10
C ASP A 560 -9.06 -5.01 -2.43
N GLN A 561 -9.06 -4.14 -1.42
CA GLN A 561 -10.30 -3.71 -0.79
C GLN A 561 -11.21 -2.95 -1.77
N ARG A 562 -10.67 -2.03 -2.57
CA ARG A 562 -11.45 -1.30 -3.60
C ARG A 562 -11.97 -2.21 -4.70
N ARG A 563 -11.21 -3.27 -5.05
CA ARG A 563 -11.58 -4.22 -6.11
C ARG A 563 -12.63 -5.24 -5.67
N LEU A 564 -12.52 -5.74 -4.44
CA LEU A 564 -13.28 -6.90 -3.97
C LEU A 564 -14.17 -6.62 -2.76
N GLY A 565 -13.93 -5.52 -2.04
CA GLY A 565 -14.47 -5.34 -0.70
C GLY A 565 -13.82 -6.24 0.35
N LEU A 566 -12.67 -6.85 0.06
CA LEU A 566 -11.92 -7.75 0.94
C LEU A 566 -10.51 -7.23 1.21
N PRO A 567 -9.94 -7.52 2.40
CA PRO A 567 -10.59 -8.15 3.55
C PRO A 567 -11.64 -7.23 4.18
N PHE A 568 -12.29 -7.68 5.26
CA PHE A 568 -13.17 -6.81 6.04
C PHE A 568 -12.38 -5.61 6.58
N PHE A 569 -12.92 -4.39 6.36
CA PHE A 569 -12.45 -3.15 6.99
C PHE A 569 -13.53 -2.60 7.92
N GLU A 570 -13.14 -2.12 9.10
CA GLU A 570 -14.05 -1.40 9.98
C GLU A 570 -14.44 -0.03 9.40
N ASN A 571 -15.67 0.37 9.67
CA ASN A 571 -16.15 1.71 9.35
C ASN A 571 -15.61 2.75 10.34
N VAL A 572 -15.71 4.02 9.96
CA VAL A 572 -15.45 5.13 10.88
C VAL A 572 -16.42 5.12 12.05
N VAL A 573 -15.96 5.60 13.19
CA VAL A 573 -16.74 5.64 14.44
C VAL A 573 -17.67 6.84 14.46
N ILE A 574 -18.95 6.64 14.72
CA ILE A 574 -19.94 7.74 14.67
C ILE A 574 -19.82 8.73 15.82
N GLU A 575 -19.18 8.37 16.92
CA GLU A 575 -18.89 9.28 18.04
C GLU A 575 -17.96 10.43 17.60
N ASN A 576 -17.21 10.23 16.54
CA ASN A 576 -16.40 11.27 15.91
C ASN A 576 -16.55 11.20 14.38
N PRO A 577 -17.69 11.62 13.84
CA PRO A 577 -17.94 11.54 12.40
C PRO A 577 -16.98 12.42 11.60
N MET A 578 -16.59 11.93 10.43
CA MET A 578 -15.66 12.61 9.54
C MET A 578 -16.38 13.63 8.65
N PRO A 579 -15.86 14.86 8.54
CA PRO A 579 -16.57 15.96 7.84
C PRO A 579 -16.85 15.69 6.35
N ASN A 580 -16.00 14.90 5.71
CA ASN A 580 -16.05 14.67 4.25
C ASN A 580 -16.72 13.34 3.86
N LEU A 581 -17.21 12.59 4.83
CA LEU A 581 -17.97 11.36 4.57
C LEU A 581 -19.48 11.63 4.58
N PRO A 582 -20.27 10.74 3.97
CA PRO A 582 -21.72 10.77 4.11
C PRO A 582 -22.15 10.76 5.57
N ALA A 583 -23.32 11.33 5.87
CA ALA A 583 -23.84 11.36 7.22
C ALA A 583 -23.94 9.94 7.80
N LEU A 584 -23.31 9.74 8.96
CA LEU A 584 -23.30 8.48 9.68
C LEU A 584 -24.36 8.48 10.78
N ASN A 585 -24.98 7.32 10.98
CA ASN A 585 -25.94 7.07 12.07
C ASN A 585 -25.90 5.59 12.46
N ALA A 586 -26.52 5.24 13.54
CA ALA A 586 -26.53 3.85 14.05
C ALA A 586 -27.09 2.82 13.04
N GLY A 587 -27.91 3.25 12.09
CA GLY A 587 -28.48 2.34 11.06
C GLY A 587 -27.52 2.03 9.92
N ASN A 588 -26.59 2.93 9.59
CA ASN A 588 -25.68 2.74 8.46
C ASN A 588 -24.22 2.47 8.85
N VAL A 589 -23.77 2.90 10.02
CA VAL A 589 -22.37 2.73 10.45
C VAL A 589 -21.97 1.26 10.64
N MET A 590 -22.94 0.39 10.91
CA MET A 590 -22.69 -1.04 11.12
C MET A 590 -22.54 -1.82 9.80
N THR A 591 -22.76 -1.19 8.66
CA THR A 591 -22.61 -1.80 7.34
C THR A 591 -21.34 -1.30 6.65
N SER A 592 -20.64 -2.20 5.96
CA SER A 592 -19.51 -1.84 5.11
C SER A 592 -20.04 -1.45 3.74
N GLN A 593 -20.04 -0.16 3.44
CA GLN A 593 -20.49 0.36 2.15
C GLN A 593 -19.38 1.16 1.49
N VAL A 594 -19.26 1.05 0.17
CA VAL A 594 -18.18 1.70 -0.60
C VAL A 594 -18.11 3.21 -0.34
N GLN A 595 -19.23 3.85 -0.12
CA GLN A 595 -19.34 5.29 0.15
C GLN A 595 -18.64 5.73 1.46
N PHE A 596 -18.23 4.80 2.33
CA PHE A 596 -17.53 5.11 3.58
C PHE A 596 -16.01 4.93 3.47
N PHE A 597 -15.52 4.48 2.32
CA PHE A 597 -14.09 4.24 2.10
C PHE A 597 -13.56 5.09 0.94
N PRO A 598 -12.38 5.70 1.07
CA PRO A 598 -11.77 6.46 -0.02
C PRO A 598 -11.52 5.56 -1.23
N GLN A 599 -11.77 6.11 -2.41
CA GLN A 599 -11.65 5.39 -3.68
C GLN A 599 -10.45 5.87 -4.50
N ARG A 600 -9.98 7.08 -4.28
CA ARG A 600 -8.86 7.71 -5.00
C ARG A 600 -8.37 8.97 -4.29
N VAL A 601 -7.31 9.55 -4.83
CA VAL A 601 -6.84 10.89 -4.49
C VAL A 601 -7.29 11.85 -5.60
N ARG A 602 -7.72 13.05 -5.25
CA ARG A 602 -8.11 14.10 -6.22
C ARG A 602 -6.89 14.58 -7.00
N TYR A 603 -7.10 14.99 -8.24
CA TYR A 603 -6.07 15.71 -8.98
C TYR A 603 -5.70 17.01 -8.27
N PRO A 604 -4.40 17.37 -8.23
CA PRO A 604 -4.00 18.62 -7.60
C PRO A 604 -4.52 19.82 -8.38
N SER A 605 -4.85 20.89 -7.66
CA SER A 605 -5.30 22.16 -8.26
C SER A 605 -4.26 22.75 -9.23
N GLY A 606 -2.98 22.46 -9.01
CA GLY A 606 -1.89 22.83 -9.93
C GLY A 606 -2.10 22.29 -11.34
N LEU A 607 -2.60 21.07 -11.50
CA LEU A 607 -2.94 20.53 -12.82
C LEU A 607 -4.05 21.34 -13.50
N ARG A 608 -5.11 21.67 -12.77
CA ARG A 608 -6.22 22.49 -13.26
C ARG A 608 -5.74 23.86 -13.74
N ASN A 609 -4.80 24.46 -13.03
CA ASN A 609 -4.28 25.79 -13.34
C ASN A 609 -3.26 25.78 -14.48
N SER A 610 -2.41 24.75 -14.57
CA SER A 610 -1.34 24.66 -15.58
C SER A 610 -1.77 23.98 -16.88
N ASN A 611 -2.76 23.09 -16.82
CA ASN A 611 -3.28 22.32 -17.97
C ASN A 611 -4.79 22.08 -17.81
N ALA A 612 -5.58 23.14 -17.91
CA ALA A 612 -7.03 23.08 -17.73
C ALA A 612 -7.70 22.08 -18.70
N ALA A 613 -7.29 22.07 -19.96
CA ALA A 613 -7.84 21.15 -20.97
C ALA A 613 -7.54 19.68 -20.62
N GLY A 614 -6.32 19.37 -20.19
CA GLY A 614 -5.96 18.03 -19.73
C GLY A 614 -6.69 17.62 -18.46
N TYR A 615 -6.89 18.55 -17.53
CA TYR A 615 -7.70 18.29 -16.34
C TYR A 615 -9.15 17.95 -16.70
N ASP A 616 -9.77 18.73 -17.57
CA ASP A 616 -11.16 18.49 -18.01
C ASP A 616 -11.28 17.14 -18.73
N GLN A 617 -10.31 16.78 -19.57
CA GLN A 617 -10.22 15.48 -20.21
C GLN A 617 -10.10 14.36 -19.18
N ALA A 618 -9.22 14.50 -18.16
CA ALA A 618 -9.05 13.51 -17.11
C ALA A 618 -10.35 13.28 -16.33
N VAL A 619 -11.06 14.35 -15.95
CA VAL A 619 -12.35 14.26 -15.23
C VAL A 619 -13.41 13.60 -16.10
N GLN A 620 -13.49 13.94 -17.40
CA GLN A 620 -14.41 13.30 -18.33
C GLN A 620 -14.14 11.78 -18.43
N LEU A 621 -12.88 11.38 -18.57
CA LEU A 621 -12.46 9.98 -18.67
C LEU A 621 -12.63 9.21 -17.35
N LEU A 622 -12.60 9.89 -16.20
CA LEU A 622 -12.88 9.32 -14.89
C LEU A 622 -14.34 8.84 -14.80
N GLY A 623 -15.25 9.54 -15.49
CA GLY A 623 -16.67 9.22 -15.52
C GLY A 623 -17.41 9.47 -14.19
N GLY A 624 -16.94 10.46 -13.43
CA GLY A 624 -17.49 10.94 -12.18
C GLY A 624 -16.78 12.21 -11.71
N PRO A 625 -17.21 12.87 -10.62
CA PRO A 625 -16.58 14.05 -10.11
C PRO A 625 -15.15 13.76 -9.61
N ASP A 626 -14.27 14.77 -9.66
CA ASP A 626 -12.93 14.69 -9.09
C ASP A 626 -12.99 14.75 -7.56
N GLU A 627 -13.49 13.68 -6.95
CA GLU A 627 -13.68 13.54 -5.51
C GLU A 627 -13.05 12.26 -4.96
N VAL A 628 -12.70 12.28 -3.66
CA VAL A 628 -12.03 11.17 -2.99
C VAL A 628 -12.88 9.89 -3.01
N LEU A 629 -14.19 10.01 -2.99
CA LEU A 629 -15.13 8.89 -2.98
C LEU A 629 -15.56 8.42 -4.39
N THR A 630 -15.01 8.99 -5.46
CA THR A 630 -15.30 8.56 -6.84
C THR A 630 -14.51 7.31 -7.18
N PRO A 631 -15.16 6.15 -7.43
CA PRO A 631 -14.44 4.92 -7.72
C PRO A 631 -13.71 4.96 -9.07
N LEU A 632 -12.56 4.32 -9.12
CA LEU A 632 -11.82 4.09 -10.36
C LEU A 632 -12.54 3.08 -11.24
N TRP A 633 -12.22 3.08 -12.54
CA TRP A 633 -12.87 2.20 -13.51
C TRP A 633 -12.88 0.72 -13.11
N TRP A 634 -11.77 0.22 -12.59
CA TRP A 634 -11.64 -1.18 -12.17
C TRP A 634 -12.26 -1.46 -10.77
N ALA A 635 -12.65 -0.43 -10.02
CA ALA A 635 -13.30 -0.53 -8.71
C ALA A 635 -14.84 -0.29 -8.77
N LYS A 636 -15.39 -0.18 -9.98
CA LYS A 636 -16.85 -0.05 -10.20
C LYS A 636 -17.48 -1.44 -10.28
N HIS A 637 -18.18 -1.83 -9.23
CA HIS A 637 -19.02 -3.04 -9.16
C HIS A 637 -20.45 -2.72 -8.85
#